data_0483055139121280ba1e0e3002723bcc
#
_entry.id   0483055139121280ba1e0e3002723bcc
#
_cell.length_a   1.000
_cell.length_b   1.000
_cell.length_c   1.000
_cell.angle_alpha   90.00
_cell.angle_beta   90.00
_cell.angle_gamma   90.00
#
_symmetry.space_group_name_H-M   'P 1'
#
loop_
_entity.id
_entity.type
_entity.pdbx_description
1 polymer ?
#
loop_
_entity_poly.entity_id
_entity_poly.type
_entity_poly.pdbx_seq_one_letter_code
_entity_poly.pdbx_strand_id
1 'polypeptide(L)'
;MKTRNKMKKLEQEKFVVPKTVQNVIPIKAVYKDGIFLVGKNMYSKTFLFTDVNYYIACENEKNDLMRQYWAVINSFGNGVTVKLTINNHRFDKEDFEKSILMPYYYDNLDVYRKEYNEMLLNKAATSECIVQDKYFTVTVNKKCYEDARAFFTRIEKNLSTNLFELGSKCEPLNATDRLKIFHNFYRAGSEENFNLDFELLQNQGCDVRDYISPDSMDFNSDYMMINGQYCRTVFLRNYGTFVDDNIITELTSINKNLMLSIDFIPIPVDEANKDVDNILLGVQSDKANFNRRQAQNLNYGATNYDLEQREKEILEIRNDMRYRDQRIYDTIISMVITADSKQELDNLTESIFAKASENSTAQFAMLRYQQLDGLNTVLPFGVKRIECYRTLTTESLASFMPFHAQEVSHPGGAYYGQNAISNNMIFVNRHSLLNGNSIVLGVPGGGKSFMVKEDIVSIFLSNPDADIVIIDPEREYNALVKAFGGEVINISANSPNHINAMDMNANYEDEGNPVTTKSEFIMSLCEQLLGTSADAKDKSIIDRCCKNVYDGYIKNNYSTQQPTLKDFREELLKQKETEAHDLALAIELFTDGSLNTFAQPTNVDINNRLISYDILELGDSLLPVGMLIVLDNLLNKITSNREKRRQTYIFIDEMYLLFAHQYTAKFLYRIWKRVRKYGAFAIGITQNVGDMLESNTARTMVSNSEFVIMLNQKASDVLELSRLLEITPNQTQYFTNKDAGQGLMKIGSNLVPFVNKFPKDTQLYKLMTSKPGEAI
;
A
#
# COMPACT_ATOMS: atom_id res chain seq x y z
N MET A 1 -31.77 27.75 -23.26
CA MET A 1 -32.25 26.61 -24.09
C MET A 1 -32.09 26.81 -25.60
N LYS A 2 -32.46 27.96 -26.20
CA LYS A 2 -32.35 28.15 -27.68
C LYS A 2 -30.90 28.22 -28.19
N THR A 3 -29.95 28.78 -27.45
CA THR A 3 -28.54 28.88 -27.85
C THR A 3 -27.80 27.54 -27.67
N ARG A 4 -28.11 26.78 -26.63
CA ARG A 4 -27.61 25.42 -26.37
C ARG A 4 -28.02 24.46 -27.51
N ASN A 5 -29.26 24.60 -28.05
CA ASN A 5 -29.73 23.81 -29.20
C ASN A 5 -29.02 24.14 -30.51
N LYS A 6 -28.41 25.35 -30.66
CA LYS A 6 -27.69 25.69 -31.88
C LYS A 6 -26.27 25.13 -31.91
N MET A 7 -25.58 25.04 -30.77
CA MET A 7 -24.29 24.32 -30.66
C MET A 7 -24.45 22.80 -30.73
N LYS A 8 -25.55 22.24 -30.17
CA LYS A 8 -25.85 20.80 -30.26
C LYS A 8 -26.16 20.30 -31.67
N LYS A 9 -26.63 21.17 -32.57
CA LYS A 9 -26.94 20.76 -33.96
C LYS A 9 -25.72 20.57 -34.85
N LEU A 10 -24.52 20.98 -34.44
CA LEU A 10 -23.31 20.92 -35.27
C LEU A 10 -22.53 19.60 -35.20
N GLU A 11 -22.89 18.66 -34.31
CA GLU A 11 -22.13 17.42 -34.09
C GLU A 11 -22.95 16.13 -34.11
N GLN A 12 -24.18 16.14 -34.56
CA GLN A 12 -24.87 14.87 -34.83
C GLN A 12 -24.27 14.25 -36.09
N GLU A 13 -23.19 13.48 -35.96
CA GLU A 13 -22.83 12.46 -36.97
C GLU A 13 -24.06 11.57 -37.15
N LYS A 14 -24.53 11.40 -38.39
CA LYS A 14 -25.64 10.49 -38.68
C LYS A 14 -25.30 9.12 -38.10
N PHE A 15 -26.18 8.59 -37.24
CA PHE A 15 -26.04 7.23 -36.76
C PHE A 15 -25.93 6.28 -37.96
N VAL A 16 -24.78 5.65 -38.07
CA VAL A 16 -24.52 4.60 -39.06
C VAL A 16 -24.42 3.30 -38.27
N VAL A 17 -25.27 2.34 -38.60
CA VAL A 17 -25.20 1.00 -38.00
C VAL A 17 -23.82 0.41 -38.27
N PRO A 18 -23.02 0.08 -37.24
CA PRO A 18 -21.70 -0.50 -37.43
C PRO A 18 -21.82 -1.85 -38.14
N LYS A 19 -21.00 -2.06 -39.17
CA LYS A 19 -20.98 -3.32 -39.91
C LYS A 19 -19.97 -4.33 -39.39
N THR A 20 -19.02 -3.88 -38.60
CA THR A 20 -17.97 -4.71 -37.99
C THR A 20 -17.76 -4.28 -36.55
N VAL A 21 -17.23 -5.17 -35.71
CA VAL A 21 -16.91 -4.91 -34.28
C VAL A 21 -15.90 -3.76 -34.12
N GLN A 22 -14.94 -3.60 -35.04
CA GLN A 22 -13.98 -2.50 -34.99
C GLN A 22 -14.66 -1.13 -35.16
N ASN A 23 -15.74 -1.06 -35.95
CA ASN A 23 -16.47 0.19 -36.19
C ASN A 23 -17.31 0.64 -34.97
N VAL A 24 -17.49 -0.24 -33.99
CA VAL A 24 -18.13 0.07 -32.70
C VAL A 24 -17.18 0.91 -31.81
N ILE A 25 -15.87 0.68 -31.94
CA ILE A 25 -14.84 1.28 -31.12
C ILE A 25 -14.52 2.71 -31.59
N PRO A 26 -14.69 3.75 -30.78
CA PRO A 26 -14.57 5.15 -31.21
C PRO A 26 -13.10 5.65 -31.23
N ILE A 27 -12.16 4.83 -31.67
CA ILE A 27 -10.76 5.19 -31.82
C ILE A 27 -10.43 5.39 -33.30
N LYS A 28 -9.86 6.56 -33.64
CA LYS A 28 -9.42 6.89 -35.02
C LYS A 28 -7.88 6.80 -35.16
N ALA A 29 -7.13 7.14 -34.12
CA ALA A 29 -5.68 7.00 -34.08
C ALA A 29 -5.19 6.89 -32.63
N VAL A 30 -4.05 6.23 -32.44
CA VAL A 30 -3.37 6.04 -31.15
C VAL A 30 -1.93 6.52 -31.27
N TYR A 31 -1.48 7.31 -30.30
CA TYR A 31 -0.11 7.79 -30.19
C TYR A 31 0.60 7.10 -29.02
N LYS A 32 1.90 6.84 -29.15
CA LYS A 32 2.71 6.09 -28.15
C LYS A 32 2.62 6.67 -26.72
N ASP A 33 2.44 7.97 -26.58
CA ASP A 33 2.31 8.69 -25.29
C ASP A 33 0.90 8.57 -24.65
N GLY A 34 0.06 7.68 -25.18
CA GLY A 34 -1.28 7.42 -24.65
C GLY A 34 -2.35 8.42 -25.06
N ILE A 35 -2.07 9.33 -25.99
CA ILE A 35 -3.08 10.21 -26.56
C ILE A 35 -3.86 9.46 -27.65
N PHE A 36 -5.19 9.46 -27.57
CA PHE A 36 -6.07 8.88 -28.57
C PHE A 36 -6.84 9.95 -29.32
N LEU A 37 -6.96 9.81 -30.64
CA LEU A 37 -7.90 10.58 -31.46
C LEU A 37 -9.22 9.83 -31.50
N VAL A 38 -10.25 10.36 -30.83
CA VAL A 38 -11.55 9.69 -30.64
C VAL A 38 -12.71 10.32 -31.41
N GLY A 39 -12.46 11.42 -32.10
CA GLY A 39 -13.46 12.13 -32.91
C GLY A 39 -12.79 13.10 -33.88
N LYS A 40 -13.55 13.96 -34.53
CA LYS A 40 -13.00 15.03 -35.36
C LYS A 40 -12.32 16.06 -34.49
N ASN A 41 -10.99 16.10 -34.52
CA ASN A 41 -10.15 16.98 -33.69
C ASN A 41 -10.33 16.76 -32.16
N MET A 42 -10.90 15.65 -31.73
CA MET A 42 -11.09 15.30 -30.31
C MET A 42 -9.99 14.35 -29.87
N TYR A 43 -9.14 14.81 -28.96
CA TYR A 43 -8.05 14.06 -28.38
C TYR A 43 -8.35 13.74 -26.92
N SER A 44 -8.04 12.53 -26.48
CA SER A 44 -8.20 12.11 -25.09
C SER A 44 -6.93 11.50 -24.52
N LYS A 45 -6.66 11.71 -23.23
CA LYS A 45 -5.58 11.08 -22.46
C LYS A 45 -6.12 10.60 -21.12
N THR A 46 -5.61 9.46 -20.65
CA THR A 46 -6.05 8.83 -19.39
C THR A 46 -4.93 8.84 -18.38
N PHE A 47 -5.27 9.10 -17.13
CA PHE A 47 -4.40 9.15 -15.96
C PHE A 47 -4.91 8.17 -14.92
N LEU A 48 -4.07 7.25 -14.47
CA LEU A 48 -4.34 6.37 -13.34
C LEU A 48 -4.06 7.12 -12.05
N PHE A 49 -4.89 6.95 -11.02
CA PHE A 49 -4.61 7.50 -9.70
C PHE A 49 -4.92 6.50 -8.60
N THR A 50 -4.21 6.63 -7.46
CA THR A 50 -4.32 5.71 -6.33
C THR A 50 -5.40 6.16 -5.35
N ASP A 51 -5.89 5.22 -4.54
CA ASP A 51 -6.89 5.48 -3.51
C ASP A 51 -6.32 6.26 -2.31
N VAL A 52 -7.22 6.89 -1.56
CA VAL A 52 -6.94 7.61 -0.31
C VAL A 52 -7.83 7.04 0.80
N ASN A 53 -7.36 7.03 2.03
CA ASN A 53 -8.08 6.51 3.19
C ASN A 53 -9.23 7.42 3.63
N TYR A 54 -10.26 7.53 2.82
CA TYR A 54 -11.44 8.34 3.13
C TYR A 54 -12.32 7.68 4.20
N TYR A 55 -12.51 6.35 4.11
CA TYR A 55 -13.41 5.62 5.01
C TYR A 55 -12.98 5.66 6.48
N ILE A 56 -11.67 5.59 6.75
CA ILE A 56 -11.11 5.59 8.11
C ILE A 56 -10.79 6.99 8.65
N ALA A 57 -10.98 8.03 7.84
CA ALA A 57 -10.76 9.42 8.21
C ALA A 57 -11.80 9.90 9.24
N CYS A 58 -11.40 10.83 10.13
CA CYS A 58 -12.34 11.51 11.01
C CYS A 58 -13.14 12.57 10.24
N GLU A 59 -14.24 13.08 10.81
CA GLU A 59 -15.13 14.05 10.14
C GLU A 59 -14.38 15.32 9.67
N ASN A 60 -13.44 15.82 10.46
CA ASN A 60 -12.64 16.99 10.06
C ASN A 60 -11.73 16.67 8.86
N GLU A 61 -11.09 15.50 8.87
CA GLU A 61 -10.24 15.02 7.77
C GLU A 61 -11.07 14.75 6.51
N LYS A 62 -12.26 14.15 6.64
CA LYS A 62 -13.17 13.96 5.51
C LYS A 62 -13.54 15.30 4.87
N ASN A 63 -13.85 16.31 5.70
CA ASN A 63 -14.15 17.65 5.21
C ASN A 63 -12.95 18.30 4.50
N ASP A 64 -11.73 18.09 4.98
CA ASP A 64 -10.52 18.60 4.34
C ASP A 64 -10.23 17.86 3.03
N LEU A 65 -10.36 16.52 2.99
CA LEU A 65 -10.25 15.72 1.77
C LEU A 65 -11.30 16.13 0.73
N MET A 66 -12.54 16.40 1.17
CA MET A 66 -13.61 16.89 0.31
C MET A 66 -13.24 18.23 -0.33
N ARG A 67 -12.68 19.19 0.45
CA ARG A 67 -12.24 20.49 -0.07
C ARG A 67 -11.07 20.35 -1.05
N GLN A 68 -10.12 19.50 -0.76
CA GLN A 68 -9.01 19.21 -1.67
C GLN A 68 -9.51 18.55 -2.98
N TYR A 69 -10.49 17.66 -2.88
CA TYR A 69 -11.12 17.07 -4.07
C TYR A 69 -11.89 18.11 -4.90
N TRP A 70 -12.54 19.11 -4.26
CA TRP A 70 -13.08 20.25 -4.98
C TRP A 70 -12.03 20.98 -5.82
N ALA A 71 -10.83 21.16 -5.25
CA ALA A 71 -9.73 21.79 -5.98
C ALA A 71 -9.31 20.96 -7.21
N VAL A 72 -9.29 19.62 -7.10
CA VAL A 72 -9.06 18.73 -8.25
C VAL A 72 -10.14 18.95 -9.32
N ILE A 73 -11.42 18.89 -8.96
CA ILE A 73 -12.54 19.10 -9.88
C ILE A 73 -12.47 20.50 -10.52
N ASN A 74 -12.22 21.53 -9.73
CA ASN A 74 -12.14 22.92 -10.21
C ASN A 74 -10.87 23.21 -11.02
N SER A 75 -9.85 22.34 -10.99
CA SER A 75 -8.63 22.52 -11.79
C SER A 75 -8.84 22.38 -13.29
N PHE A 76 -9.93 21.71 -13.70
CA PHE A 76 -10.28 21.55 -15.10
C PHE A 76 -10.94 22.82 -15.65
N GLY A 77 -10.37 23.34 -16.72
CA GLY A 77 -10.86 24.57 -17.37
C GLY A 77 -12.03 24.32 -18.32
N ASN A 78 -12.60 25.41 -18.85
CA ASN A 78 -13.68 25.35 -19.84
C ASN A 78 -13.23 24.70 -21.15
N GLY A 79 -14.15 24.01 -21.82
CA GLY A 79 -13.91 23.39 -23.12
C GLY A 79 -13.26 22.01 -23.07
N VAL A 80 -13.13 21.42 -21.88
CA VAL A 80 -12.74 20.02 -21.68
C VAL A 80 -13.93 19.19 -21.25
N THR A 81 -13.88 17.92 -21.55
CA THR A 81 -14.74 16.89 -20.93
C THR A 81 -13.86 16.03 -20.08
N VAL A 82 -14.22 15.86 -18.83
CA VAL A 82 -13.50 14.99 -17.88
C VAL A 82 -14.37 13.81 -17.55
N LYS A 83 -13.81 12.64 -17.59
CA LYS A 83 -14.44 11.39 -17.20
C LYS A 83 -13.65 10.78 -16.05
N LEU A 84 -14.27 10.65 -14.91
CA LEU A 84 -13.82 9.78 -13.82
C LEU A 84 -14.34 8.37 -14.11
N THR A 85 -13.47 7.38 -14.15
CA THR A 85 -13.86 5.98 -14.36
C THR A 85 -13.35 5.14 -13.18
N ILE A 86 -14.21 4.32 -12.62
CA ILE A 86 -13.88 3.28 -11.65
C ILE A 86 -14.11 1.95 -12.31
N ASN A 87 -13.06 1.17 -12.46
CA ASN A 87 -13.04 -0.11 -13.12
C ASN A 87 -12.84 -1.23 -12.12
N ASN A 88 -13.90 -1.97 -11.84
CA ASN A 88 -13.81 -3.20 -11.06
C ASN A 88 -13.54 -4.35 -12.00
N HIS A 89 -12.44 -5.04 -11.80
CA HIS A 89 -12.12 -6.25 -12.55
C HIS A 89 -11.58 -7.33 -11.62
N ARG A 90 -11.82 -8.57 -11.98
CA ARG A 90 -11.22 -9.69 -11.25
C ARG A 90 -9.71 -9.66 -11.43
N PHE A 91 -9.02 -10.07 -10.39
CA PHE A 91 -7.58 -10.26 -10.44
C PHE A 91 -7.24 -11.30 -11.52
N ASP A 92 -6.23 -11.02 -12.33
CA ASP A 92 -5.71 -11.99 -13.29
C ASP A 92 -5.13 -13.18 -12.55
N LYS A 93 -5.74 -14.36 -12.72
CA LYS A 93 -5.37 -15.56 -11.96
C LYS A 93 -3.96 -16.02 -12.29
N GLU A 94 -3.50 -15.91 -13.54
CA GLU A 94 -2.16 -16.34 -13.91
C GLU A 94 -1.08 -15.34 -13.46
N ASP A 95 -1.33 -14.04 -13.56
CA ASP A 95 -0.44 -13.01 -13.00
C ASP A 95 -0.34 -13.18 -11.48
N PHE A 96 -1.45 -13.52 -10.82
CA PHE A 96 -1.46 -13.86 -9.40
C PHE A 96 -0.63 -15.10 -9.10
N GLU A 97 -0.87 -16.20 -9.81
CA GLU A 97 -0.15 -17.45 -9.61
C GLU A 97 1.36 -17.26 -9.87
N LYS A 98 1.75 -16.54 -10.90
CA LYS A 98 3.15 -16.29 -11.25
C LYS A 98 3.86 -15.31 -10.31
N SER A 99 3.15 -14.32 -9.75
CA SER A 99 3.76 -13.25 -8.95
C SER A 99 3.71 -13.50 -7.44
N ILE A 100 2.81 -14.34 -6.96
CA ILE A 100 2.48 -14.48 -5.54
C ILE A 100 2.75 -15.89 -4.99
N LEU A 101 2.53 -16.94 -5.78
CA LEU A 101 2.78 -18.29 -5.32
C LEU A 101 4.27 -18.57 -5.19
N MET A 102 4.62 -19.29 -4.13
CA MET A 102 5.99 -19.73 -3.88
C MET A 102 6.41 -20.77 -4.91
N PRO A 103 7.57 -20.60 -5.58
CA PRO A 103 8.08 -21.60 -6.50
C PRO A 103 8.51 -22.89 -5.76
N TYR A 104 8.37 -24.04 -6.42
CA TYR A 104 8.85 -25.32 -5.89
C TYR A 104 10.33 -25.51 -6.26
N TYR A 105 11.14 -25.96 -5.28
CA TYR A 105 12.59 -26.19 -5.45
C TYR A 105 12.96 -27.67 -5.40
N TYR A 106 11.99 -28.58 -5.33
CA TYR A 106 12.17 -30.05 -5.27
C TYR A 106 12.99 -30.49 -4.06
N ASP A 107 12.78 -29.82 -2.92
CA ASP A 107 13.38 -30.11 -1.63
C ASP A 107 12.36 -30.58 -0.58
N ASN A 108 12.84 -30.95 0.62
CA ASN A 108 11.97 -31.41 1.71
C ASN A 108 11.00 -30.31 2.22
N LEU A 109 11.19 -29.05 1.85
CA LEU A 109 10.37 -27.92 2.26
C LEU A 109 9.17 -27.70 1.32
N ASP A 110 9.10 -28.40 0.19
CA ASP A 110 8.00 -28.25 -0.76
C ASP A 110 6.63 -28.65 -0.17
N VAL A 111 6.62 -29.48 0.87
CA VAL A 111 5.39 -29.78 1.64
C VAL A 111 4.82 -28.50 2.25
N TYR A 112 5.66 -27.67 2.84
CA TYR A 112 5.27 -26.38 3.44
C TYR A 112 4.93 -25.33 2.39
N ARG A 113 5.66 -25.29 1.26
CA ARG A 113 5.31 -24.40 0.13
C ARG A 113 3.94 -24.74 -0.42
N LYS A 114 3.63 -26.02 -0.54
CA LYS A 114 2.31 -26.48 -0.99
C LYS A 114 1.20 -26.01 -0.05
N GLU A 115 1.34 -26.23 1.27
CA GLU A 115 0.36 -25.78 2.27
C GLU A 115 0.16 -24.26 2.21
N TYR A 116 1.24 -23.49 2.08
CA TYR A 116 1.18 -22.04 2.00
C TYR A 116 0.50 -21.55 0.70
N ASN A 117 0.84 -22.16 -0.43
CA ASN A 117 0.22 -21.86 -1.72
C ASN A 117 -1.27 -22.23 -1.73
N GLU A 118 -1.66 -23.36 -1.17
CA GLU A 118 -3.07 -23.76 -1.03
C GLU A 118 -3.84 -22.77 -0.13
N MET A 119 -3.23 -22.29 0.94
CA MET A 119 -3.82 -21.22 1.78
C MET A 119 -4.04 -19.94 0.98
N LEU A 120 -3.04 -19.50 0.20
CA LEU A 120 -3.15 -18.29 -0.63
C LEU A 120 -4.25 -18.44 -1.71
N LEU A 121 -4.30 -19.58 -2.39
CA LEU A 121 -5.34 -19.88 -3.40
C LEU A 121 -6.74 -19.93 -2.79
N ASN A 122 -6.90 -20.55 -1.62
CA ASN A 122 -8.19 -20.60 -0.92
C ASN A 122 -8.62 -19.20 -0.47
N LYS A 123 -7.69 -18.37 -0.01
CA LYS A 123 -7.97 -16.98 0.34
C LYS A 123 -8.31 -16.14 -0.89
N ALA A 124 -7.61 -16.32 -1.99
CA ALA A 124 -7.94 -15.67 -3.26
C ALA A 124 -9.31 -16.09 -3.81
N ALA A 125 -9.69 -17.35 -3.63
CA ALA A 125 -11.00 -17.85 -4.04
C ALA A 125 -12.15 -17.38 -3.13
N THR A 126 -11.88 -17.20 -1.84
CA THR A 126 -12.87 -16.76 -0.83
C THR A 126 -12.91 -15.24 -0.67
N SER A 127 -11.78 -14.56 -0.75
CA SER A 127 -11.73 -13.13 -0.95
C SER A 127 -12.07 -12.90 -2.41
N GLU A 128 -13.25 -12.49 -2.66
CA GLU A 128 -13.76 -12.10 -3.98
C GLU A 128 -12.89 -10.94 -4.53
N CYS A 129 -11.59 -11.19 -4.74
CA CYS A 129 -10.57 -10.20 -5.05
C CYS A 129 -10.93 -9.38 -6.29
N ILE A 130 -11.60 -8.25 -6.05
CA ILE A 130 -11.83 -7.25 -7.06
C ILE A 130 -10.73 -6.21 -6.92
N VAL A 131 -9.98 -6.04 -7.98
CA VAL A 131 -9.09 -4.89 -8.13
C VAL A 131 -9.93 -3.73 -8.65
N GLN A 132 -9.77 -2.59 -8.01
CA GLN A 132 -10.46 -1.37 -8.38
C GLN A 132 -9.46 -0.35 -8.88
N ASP A 133 -9.43 -0.16 -10.20
CA ASP A 133 -8.62 0.87 -10.84
C ASP A 133 -9.42 2.14 -11.05
N LYS A 134 -8.80 3.29 -10.84
CA LYS A 134 -9.43 4.61 -10.92
C LYS A 134 -8.71 5.49 -11.93
N TYR A 135 -9.47 6.03 -12.89
CA TYR A 135 -8.91 6.80 -14.00
C TYR A 135 -9.58 8.15 -14.15
N PHE A 136 -8.79 9.18 -14.44
CA PHE A 136 -9.26 10.40 -15.07
C PHE A 136 -8.95 10.35 -16.57
N THR A 137 -9.97 10.42 -17.42
CA THR A 137 -9.81 10.58 -18.86
C THR A 137 -10.24 11.98 -19.26
N VAL A 138 -9.30 12.76 -19.74
CA VAL A 138 -9.54 14.16 -20.16
C VAL A 138 -9.61 14.21 -21.68
N THR A 139 -10.65 14.84 -22.20
CA THR A 139 -10.87 15.02 -23.65
C THR A 139 -10.92 16.49 -24.00
N VAL A 140 -10.23 16.87 -25.08
CA VAL A 140 -10.14 18.26 -25.57
C VAL A 140 -10.26 18.31 -27.08
N ASN A 141 -10.82 19.41 -27.59
CA ASN A 141 -10.83 19.70 -29.02
C ASN A 141 -9.63 20.54 -29.40
N LYS A 142 -8.73 20.02 -30.25
CA LYS A 142 -7.51 20.69 -30.73
C LYS A 142 -7.32 20.47 -32.21
N LYS A 143 -6.66 21.40 -32.89
CA LYS A 143 -6.48 21.34 -34.36
C LYS A 143 -5.50 20.26 -34.79
N CYS A 144 -4.45 20.02 -34.00
CA CYS A 144 -3.41 19.04 -34.28
C CYS A 144 -2.97 18.30 -33.00
N TYR A 145 -2.19 17.25 -33.20
CA TYR A 145 -1.65 16.42 -32.11
C TYR A 145 -0.69 17.20 -31.19
N GLU A 146 0.16 18.07 -31.76
CA GLU A 146 1.14 18.86 -31.01
C GLU A 146 0.46 19.79 -30.01
N ASP A 147 -0.61 20.45 -30.40
CA ASP A 147 -1.42 21.32 -29.53
C ASP A 147 -2.09 20.50 -28.41
N ALA A 148 -2.56 19.30 -28.75
CA ALA A 148 -3.15 18.38 -27.77
C ALA A 148 -2.10 17.88 -26.76
N ARG A 149 -0.92 17.50 -27.23
CA ARG A 149 0.19 17.04 -26.40
C ARG A 149 0.64 18.12 -25.41
N ALA A 150 0.84 19.34 -25.88
CA ALA A 150 1.21 20.48 -25.02
C ALA A 150 0.13 20.75 -23.95
N PHE A 151 -1.15 20.64 -24.34
CA PHE A 151 -2.26 20.77 -23.40
C PHE A 151 -2.24 19.67 -22.33
N PHE A 152 -2.09 18.40 -22.71
CA PHE A 152 -2.08 17.28 -21.78
C PHE A 152 -0.88 17.30 -20.83
N THR A 153 0.30 17.73 -21.28
CA THR A 153 1.47 17.91 -20.39
C THR A 153 1.18 18.91 -19.26
N ARG A 154 0.44 19.97 -19.56
CA ARG A 154 0.03 20.95 -18.54
C ARG A 154 -1.01 20.36 -17.58
N ILE A 155 -2.01 19.64 -18.11
CA ILE A 155 -3.03 18.96 -17.28
C ILE A 155 -2.38 17.93 -16.37
N GLU A 156 -1.47 17.12 -16.89
CA GLU A 156 -0.71 16.12 -16.13
C GLU A 156 -0.03 16.73 -14.91
N LYS A 157 0.70 17.83 -15.11
CA LYS A 157 1.38 18.53 -14.00
C LYS A 157 0.39 19.04 -12.94
N ASN A 158 -0.69 19.68 -13.36
CA ASN A 158 -1.69 20.22 -12.43
C ASN A 158 -2.40 19.10 -11.67
N LEU A 159 -2.81 18.04 -12.38
CA LEU A 159 -3.52 16.93 -11.79
C LEU A 159 -2.63 16.16 -10.80
N SER A 160 -1.36 15.92 -11.17
CA SER A 160 -0.39 15.28 -10.27
C SER A 160 -0.16 16.09 -9.00
N THR A 161 -0.07 17.41 -9.08
CA THR A 161 0.10 18.27 -7.91
C THR A 161 -1.11 18.21 -6.99
N ASN A 162 -2.32 18.40 -7.53
CA ASN A 162 -3.53 18.42 -6.73
C ASN A 162 -3.86 17.05 -6.11
N LEU A 163 -3.64 15.95 -6.83
CA LEU A 163 -3.81 14.60 -6.31
C LEU A 163 -2.75 14.24 -5.27
N PHE A 164 -1.51 14.74 -5.43
CA PHE A 164 -0.47 14.56 -4.42
C PHE A 164 -0.82 15.24 -3.09
N GLU A 165 -1.42 16.43 -3.13
CA GLU A 165 -1.93 17.11 -1.93
C GLU A 165 -3.04 16.32 -1.22
N LEU A 166 -3.84 15.55 -1.97
CA LEU A 166 -4.82 14.60 -1.45
C LEU A 166 -4.19 13.34 -0.85
N GLY A 167 -2.89 13.09 -1.07
CA GLY A 167 -2.23 11.83 -0.72
C GLY A 167 -2.38 10.73 -1.78
N SER A 168 -2.85 11.07 -2.98
CA SER A 168 -2.98 10.15 -4.13
C SER A 168 -1.84 10.35 -5.13
N LYS A 169 -1.34 9.27 -5.70
CA LYS A 169 -0.38 9.31 -6.82
C LYS A 169 -1.14 9.34 -8.14
N CYS A 170 -0.62 10.08 -9.11
CA CYS A 170 -1.19 10.19 -10.44
C CYS A 170 -0.16 9.82 -11.50
N GLU A 171 -0.47 8.87 -12.36
CA GLU A 171 0.41 8.39 -13.42
C GLU A 171 -0.28 8.47 -14.79
N PRO A 172 0.34 9.11 -15.80
CA PRO A 172 -0.20 9.13 -17.15
C PRO A 172 -0.03 7.75 -17.79
N LEU A 173 -1.10 7.19 -18.32
CA LEU A 173 -1.05 5.92 -19.03
C LEU A 173 -0.46 6.11 -20.44
N ASN A 174 0.45 5.22 -20.83
CA ASN A 174 0.93 5.09 -22.20
C ASN A 174 -0.10 4.38 -23.08
N ALA A 175 0.17 4.24 -24.37
CA ALA A 175 -0.78 3.62 -25.29
C ALA A 175 -1.04 2.14 -24.99
N THR A 176 -0.01 1.40 -24.60
CA THR A 176 -0.11 -0.05 -24.30
C THR A 176 -1.00 -0.26 -23.07
N ASP A 177 -0.72 0.46 -21.97
CA ASP A 177 -1.48 0.35 -20.73
C ASP A 177 -2.94 0.75 -20.95
N ARG A 178 -3.17 1.82 -21.72
CA ARG A 178 -4.51 2.30 -22.01
C ARG A 178 -5.29 1.33 -22.90
N LEU A 179 -4.66 0.70 -23.88
CA LEU A 179 -5.28 -0.32 -24.73
C LEU A 179 -5.56 -1.61 -23.96
N LYS A 180 -4.71 -1.96 -22.99
CA LYS A 180 -4.92 -3.12 -22.10
C LYS A 180 -6.25 -3.02 -21.34
N ILE A 181 -6.68 -1.82 -20.90
CA ILE A 181 -7.98 -1.62 -20.24
C ILE A 181 -9.13 -2.10 -21.14
N PHE A 182 -9.11 -1.71 -22.43
CA PHE A 182 -10.16 -2.08 -23.37
C PHE A 182 -10.08 -3.55 -23.77
N HIS A 183 -8.88 -4.09 -23.95
CA HIS A 183 -8.68 -5.51 -24.22
C HIS A 183 -9.26 -6.36 -23.10
N ASN A 184 -8.93 -6.07 -21.85
CA ASN A 184 -9.40 -6.81 -20.69
C ASN A 184 -10.94 -6.71 -20.53
N PHE A 185 -11.54 -5.58 -20.89
CA PHE A 185 -13.00 -5.46 -20.88
C PHE A 185 -13.67 -6.26 -22.00
N TYR A 186 -13.18 -6.14 -23.23
CA TYR A 186 -13.81 -6.78 -24.40
C TYR A 186 -13.48 -8.27 -24.53
N ARG A 187 -12.34 -8.71 -23.99
CA ARG A 187 -11.83 -10.08 -24.05
C ARG A 187 -11.59 -10.65 -22.65
N ALA A 188 -12.54 -10.42 -21.75
CA ALA A 188 -12.46 -10.93 -20.38
C ALA A 188 -12.22 -12.44 -20.38
N GLY A 189 -11.21 -12.90 -19.59
CA GLY A 189 -10.73 -14.29 -19.56
C GLY A 189 -9.67 -14.62 -20.62
N SER A 190 -9.15 -13.63 -21.33
CA SER A 190 -8.06 -13.77 -22.30
C SER A 190 -7.01 -12.65 -22.13
N GLU A 191 -6.87 -12.15 -20.92
CA GLU A 191 -6.02 -11.01 -20.55
C GLU A 191 -4.56 -11.21 -20.94
N GLU A 192 -4.08 -12.44 -20.89
CA GLU A 192 -2.70 -12.84 -21.22
C GLU A 192 -2.34 -12.71 -22.70
N ASN A 193 -3.33 -12.74 -23.56
CA ASN A 193 -3.11 -12.69 -25.01
C ASN A 193 -2.82 -11.27 -25.52
N PHE A 194 -2.77 -10.27 -24.63
CA PHE A 194 -2.47 -8.90 -25.01
C PHE A 194 -0.97 -8.68 -25.19
N ASN A 195 -0.50 -8.80 -26.43
CA ASN A 195 0.88 -8.50 -26.82
C ASN A 195 0.88 -7.46 -27.94
N LEU A 196 1.05 -6.20 -27.60
CA LEU A 196 1.03 -5.09 -28.56
C LEU A 196 2.48 -4.66 -28.89
N ASP A 197 2.84 -4.84 -30.18
CA ASP A 197 4.08 -4.31 -30.74
C ASP A 197 3.77 -3.17 -31.73
N PHE A 198 4.11 -1.94 -31.33
CA PHE A 198 3.90 -0.76 -32.19
C PHE A 198 4.77 -0.75 -33.45
N GLU A 199 5.92 -1.42 -33.47
CA GLU A 199 6.76 -1.49 -34.66
C GLU A 199 6.16 -2.44 -35.70
N LEU A 200 5.60 -3.55 -35.26
CA LEU A 200 4.84 -4.47 -36.10
C LEU A 200 3.58 -3.80 -36.69
N LEU A 201 2.87 -3.03 -35.89
CA LEU A 201 1.69 -2.28 -36.34
C LEU A 201 2.00 -1.32 -37.49
N GLN A 202 3.10 -0.55 -37.38
CA GLN A 202 3.51 0.38 -38.44
C GLN A 202 3.95 -0.33 -39.70
N ASN A 203 4.63 -1.46 -39.58
CA ASN A 203 5.18 -2.22 -40.70
C ASN A 203 4.14 -3.07 -41.46
N GLN A 204 3.13 -3.57 -40.75
CA GLN A 204 2.11 -4.48 -41.32
C GLN A 204 0.80 -3.78 -41.71
N GLY A 205 0.60 -2.50 -41.32
CA GLY A 205 -0.61 -1.75 -41.59
C GLY A 205 -1.86 -2.29 -40.88
N CYS A 206 -1.68 -3.01 -39.76
CA CYS A 206 -2.79 -3.52 -38.95
C CYS A 206 -3.47 -2.38 -38.19
N ASP A 207 -4.80 -2.51 -38.00
CA ASP A 207 -5.53 -1.56 -37.20
C ASP A 207 -5.35 -1.85 -35.71
N VAL A 208 -5.02 -0.84 -34.91
CA VAL A 208 -4.92 -0.95 -33.44
C VAL A 208 -6.18 -1.55 -32.82
N ARG A 209 -7.34 -1.30 -33.44
CA ARG A 209 -8.61 -1.83 -32.96
C ARG A 209 -8.70 -3.36 -33.03
N ASP A 210 -7.92 -4.02 -33.88
CA ASP A 210 -7.91 -5.48 -34.01
C ASP A 210 -7.37 -6.17 -32.74
N TYR A 211 -6.50 -5.48 -32.00
CA TYR A 211 -5.94 -5.98 -30.74
C TYR A 211 -6.90 -5.92 -29.55
N ILE A 212 -7.93 -5.05 -29.62
CA ILE A 212 -8.87 -4.83 -28.53
C ILE A 212 -10.31 -5.24 -28.88
N SER A 213 -10.65 -5.41 -30.17
CA SER A 213 -12.01 -5.76 -30.55
C SER A 213 -12.42 -7.14 -30.06
N PRO A 214 -13.65 -7.31 -29.59
CA PRO A 214 -14.21 -8.64 -29.31
C PRO A 214 -14.47 -9.39 -30.60
N ASP A 215 -14.66 -10.71 -30.52
CA ASP A 215 -14.95 -11.55 -31.66
C ASP A 215 -16.43 -11.38 -32.13
N SER A 216 -17.31 -11.11 -31.16
CA SER A 216 -18.76 -10.89 -31.47
C SER A 216 -19.36 -9.85 -30.53
N MET A 217 -20.32 -9.08 -31.07
CA MET A 217 -21.19 -8.17 -30.32
C MET A 217 -22.62 -8.23 -30.86
N ASP A 218 -23.55 -8.51 -29.97
CA ASP A 218 -24.97 -8.53 -30.26
C ASP A 218 -25.72 -7.50 -29.41
N PHE A 219 -26.55 -6.67 -30.01
CA PHE A 219 -27.27 -5.60 -29.33
C PHE A 219 -28.77 -5.88 -29.28
N ASN A 220 -29.30 -5.96 -28.07
CA ASN A 220 -30.75 -6.08 -27.81
C ASN A 220 -31.31 -4.75 -27.28
N SER A 221 -32.58 -4.72 -26.95
CA SER A 221 -33.28 -3.49 -26.50
C SER A 221 -32.76 -2.98 -25.16
N ASP A 222 -32.45 -3.87 -24.22
CA ASP A 222 -32.13 -3.58 -22.82
C ASP A 222 -30.83 -4.21 -22.32
N TYR A 223 -30.15 -4.99 -23.17
CA TYR A 223 -28.83 -5.58 -22.91
C TYR A 223 -28.05 -5.76 -24.20
N MET A 224 -26.79 -6.09 -24.09
CA MET A 224 -25.92 -6.49 -25.21
C MET A 224 -25.16 -7.75 -24.82
N MET A 225 -24.64 -8.47 -25.78
CA MET A 225 -23.74 -9.60 -25.59
C MET A 225 -22.40 -9.29 -26.23
N ILE A 226 -21.32 -9.50 -25.50
CA ILE A 226 -19.92 -9.31 -25.93
C ILE A 226 -19.18 -10.62 -25.65
N ASN A 227 -18.72 -11.31 -26.70
CA ASN A 227 -18.07 -12.63 -26.59
C ASN A 227 -18.87 -13.63 -25.71
N GLY A 228 -20.20 -13.61 -25.81
CA GLY A 228 -21.08 -14.48 -25.02
C GLY A 228 -21.38 -14.00 -23.59
N GLN A 229 -20.71 -12.97 -23.08
CA GLN A 229 -21.06 -12.34 -21.81
C GLN A 229 -22.23 -11.36 -21.98
N TYR A 230 -23.15 -11.38 -21.03
CA TYR A 230 -24.27 -10.45 -20.98
C TYR A 230 -23.83 -9.15 -20.33
N CYS A 231 -24.08 -8.04 -21.02
CA CYS A 231 -23.72 -6.70 -20.55
C CYS A 231 -24.93 -5.77 -20.60
N ARG A 232 -25.02 -4.85 -19.65
CA ARG A 232 -26.08 -3.83 -19.60
C ARG A 232 -25.51 -2.50 -19.15
N THR A 233 -25.92 -1.43 -19.83
CA THR A 233 -25.62 -0.08 -19.40
C THR A 233 -26.80 0.52 -18.67
N VAL A 234 -26.54 1.07 -17.47
CA VAL A 234 -27.47 1.82 -16.65
C VAL A 234 -26.95 3.24 -16.45
N PHE A 235 -27.84 4.18 -16.15
CA PHE A 235 -27.49 5.57 -15.93
C PHE A 235 -28.29 6.18 -14.79
N LEU A 236 -27.74 7.21 -14.14
CA LEU A 236 -28.44 7.98 -13.13
C LEU A 236 -29.53 8.83 -13.76
N ARG A 237 -30.78 8.46 -13.54
CA ARG A 237 -31.95 9.17 -14.03
C ARG A 237 -32.29 10.37 -13.19
N ASN A 238 -32.27 10.21 -11.87
CA ASN A 238 -32.61 11.26 -10.91
C ASN A 238 -31.91 11.02 -9.58
N TYR A 239 -31.80 12.07 -8.77
CA TYR A 239 -31.30 12.01 -7.40
C TYR A 239 -32.13 12.92 -6.51
N GLY A 240 -32.19 12.61 -5.20
CA GLY A 240 -32.91 13.41 -4.23
C GLY A 240 -32.15 14.65 -3.77
N THR A 241 -32.64 15.27 -2.72
CA THR A 241 -32.00 16.45 -2.12
C THR A 241 -30.71 16.16 -1.39
N PHE A 242 -30.45 14.91 -1.07
CA PHE A 242 -29.24 14.44 -0.39
C PHE A 242 -28.65 13.24 -1.11
N VAL A 243 -27.32 13.27 -1.31
CA VAL A 243 -26.54 12.15 -1.83
C VAL A 243 -25.45 11.85 -0.81
N ASP A 244 -25.42 10.60 -0.33
CA ASP A 244 -24.39 10.11 0.59
C ASP A 244 -23.05 10.03 -0.12
N ASP A 245 -21.96 10.43 0.54
CA ASP A 245 -20.59 10.36 0.03
C ASP A 245 -20.08 8.92 -0.16
N ASN A 246 -20.77 7.93 0.40
CA ASN A 246 -20.47 6.51 0.22
C ASN A 246 -21.15 5.86 -1.00
N ILE A 247 -22.00 6.57 -1.74
CA ILE A 247 -22.77 5.99 -2.86
C ILE A 247 -21.89 5.28 -3.89
N ILE A 248 -20.75 5.88 -4.24
CA ILE A 248 -19.82 5.28 -5.20
C ILE A 248 -19.25 3.98 -4.66
N THR A 249 -18.83 3.98 -3.39
CA THR A 249 -18.31 2.79 -2.71
C THR A 249 -19.37 1.69 -2.68
N GLU A 250 -20.61 1.99 -2.33
CA GLU A 250 -21.70 1.02 -2.27
C GLU A 250 -22.02 0.41 -3.64
N LEU A 251 -22.04 1.23 -4.69
CA LEU A 251 -22.27 0.77 -6.07
C LEU A 251 -21.10 -0.05 -6.61
N THR A 252 -19.88 0.25 -6.21
CA THR A 252 -18.68 -0.44 -6.69
C THR A 252 -18.20 -1.56 -5.76
N SER A 253 -18.78 -1.72 -4.57
CA SER A 253 -18.52 -2.85 -3.67
C SER A 253 -19.14 -4.18 -4.15
N ILE A 254 -19.83 -4.19 -5.27
CA ILE A 254 -20.42 -5.39 -5.86
C ILE A 254 -19.30 -6.25 -6.45
N ASN A 255 -19.26 -7.50 -6.04
CA ASN A 255 -18.25 -8.48 -6.46
C ASN A 255 -18.47 -9.01 -7.87
N LYS A 256 -18.44 -8.12 -8.84
CA LYS A 256 -18.57 -8.43 -10.28
C LYS A 256 -17.76 -7.43 -11.10
N ASN A 257 -17.40 -7.84 -12.30
CA ASN A 257 -16.81 -6.93 -13.27
C ASN A 257 -17.82 -5.86 -13.62
N LEU A 258 -17.49 -4.63 -13.29
CA LEU A 258 -18.29 -3.46 -13.62
C LEU A 258 -17.39 -2.27 -13.90
N MET A 259 -17.89 -1.34 -14.67
CA MET A 259 -17.21 -0.06 -14.85
C MET A 259 -18.22 1.07 -14.65
N LEU A 260 -17.92 1.97 -13.71
CA LEU A 260 -18.70 3.16 -13.42
C LEU A 260 -17.99 4.37 -13.98
N SER A 261 -18.70 5.25 -14.67
CA SER A 261 -18.15 6.52 -15.14
C SER A 261 -18.99 7.72 -14.74
N ILE A 262 -18.28 8.79 -14.36
CA ILE A 262 -18.84 10.12 -14.09
C ILE A 262 -18.21 11.08 -15.09
N ASP A 263 -18.97 11.43 -16.12
CA ASP A 263 -18.57 12.47 -17.06
C ASP A 263 -19.00 13.84 -16.54
N PHE A 264 -18.11 14.80 -16.47
CA PHE A 264 -18.45 16.16 -16.07
C PHE A 264 -17.79 17.20 -16.97
N ILE A 265 -18.57 18.22 -17.31
CA ILE A 265 -18.21 19.27 -18.25
C ILE A 265 -18.38 20.61 -17.56
N PRO A 266 -17.30 21.35 -17.30
CA PRO A 266 -17.39 22.67 -16.71
C PRO A 266 -18.22 23.61 -17.60
N ILE A 267 -19.24 24.27 -17.02
CA ILE A 267 -19.98 25.32 -17.70
C ILE A 267 -19.24 26.64 -17.49
N PRO A 268 -19.02 27.46 -18.54
CA PRO A 268 -18.40 28.77 -18.37
C PRO A 268 -19.15 29.62 -17.34
N VAL A 269 -18.42 30.28 -16.44
CA VAL A 269 -18.99 31.04 -15.31
C VAL A 269 -20.03 32.06 -15.78
N ASP A 270 -19.78 32.76 -16.91
CA ASP A 270 -20.70 33.74 -17.46
C ASP A 270 -22.01 33.10 -17.96
N GLU A 271 -21.94 31.89 -18.50
CA GLU A 271 -23.12 31.13 -18.96
C GLU A 271 -23.88 30.59 -17.74
N ALA A 272 -23.17 30.02 -16.76
CA ALA A 272 -23.75 29.53 -15.53
C ALA A 272 -24.49 30.65 -14.74
N ASN A 273 -23.87 31.83 -14.61
CA ASN A 273 -24.51 32.96 -13.95
C ASN A 273 -25.82 33.40 -14.69
N LYS A 274 -25.78 33.46 -16.02
CA LYS A 274 -26.97 33.78 -16.81
C LYS A 274 -28.09 32.75 -16.65
N ASP A 275 -27.74 31.47 -16.59
CA ASP A 275 -28.72 30.39 -16.41
C ASP A 275 -29.36 30.48 -15.02
N VAL A 276 -28.55 30.68 -13.97
CA VAL A 276 -29.04 30.87 -12.59
C VAL A 276 -29.93 32.12 -12.47
N ASP A 277 -29.51 33.26 -13.03
CA ASP A 277 -30.28 34.49 -13.03
C ASP A 277 -31.63 34.34 -13.80
N ASN A 278 -31.63 33.61 -14.92
CA ASN A 278 -32.85 33.32 -15.69
C ASN A 278 -33.82 32.42 -14.92
N ILE A 279 -33.31 31.41 -14.20
CA ILE A 279 -34.13 30.53 -13.35
C ILE A 279 -34.73 31.34 -12.19
N LEU A 280 -33.91 32.19 -11.55
CA LEU A 280 -34.35 33.05 -10.46
C LEU A 280 -35.48 33.99 -10.91
N LEU A 281 -35.31 34.65 -12.04
CA LEU A 281 -36.34 35.51 -12.64
C LEU A 281 -37.63 34.75 -12.97
N GLY A 282 -37.51 33.50 -13.44
CA GLY A 282 -38.65 32.61 -13.67
C GLY A 282 -39.44 32.34 -12.39
N VAL A 283 -38.73 31.91 -11.32
CA VAL A 283 -39.37 31.61 -10.03
C VAL A 283 -40.00 32.88 -9.41
N GLN A 284 -39.32 34.04 -9.50
CA GLN A 284 -39.89 35.31 -9.03
C GLN A 284 -41.12 35.72 -9.81
N SER A 285 -41.14 35.50 -11.13
CA SER A 285 -42.33 35.75 -11.96
C SER A 285 -43.48 34.83 -11.60
N ASP A 286 -43.20 33.55 -11.37
CA ASP A 286 -44.23 32.58 -10.95
C ASP A 286 -44.81 32.92 -9.56
N LYS A 287 -43.93 33.33 -8.64
CA LYS A 287 -44.32 33.83 -7.32
C LYS A 287 -45.19 35.08 -7.41
N ALA A 288 -44.82 36.06 -8.25
CA ALA A 288 -45.61 37.25 -8.49
C ALA A 288 -46.99 36.92 -9.12
N ASN A 289 -47.02 36.00 -10.09
CA ASN A 289 -48.27 35.55 -10.70
C ASN A 289 -49.17 34.80 -9.71
N PHE A 290 -48.60 33.96 -8.86
CA PHE A 290 -49.31 33.29 -7.79
C PHE A 290 -49.92 34.29 -6.79
N ASN A 291 -49.15 35.23 -6.31
CA ASN A 291 -49.60 36.27 -5.38
C ASN A 291 -50.73 37.13 -6.00
N ARG A 292 -50.69 37.47 -7.31
CA ARG A 292 -51.74 38.14 -8.04
C ARG A 292 -53.03 37.30 -8.09
N ARG A 293 -52.93 35.99 -8.34
CA ARG A 293 -54.06 35.07 -8.37
C ARG A 293 -54.68 34.90 -6.97
N GLN A 294 -53.84 34.85 -5.92
CA GLN A 294 -54.26 34.79 -4.55
C GLN A 294 -55.03 36.07 -4.11
N ALA A 295 -54.54 37.24 -4.52
CA ALA A 295 -55.20 38.49 -4.25
C ALA A 295 -56.57 38.63 -4.98
N GLN A 296 -56.76 37.96 -6.10
CA GLN A 296 -58.02 37.93 -6.87
C GLN A 296 -59.01 36.88 -6.38
N ASN A 297 -58.60 35.80 -5.75
CA ASN A 297 -59.42 34.69 -5.24
C ASN A 297 -59.28 34.58 -3.72
N LEU A 298 -60.26 35.06 -2.99
CA LEU A 298 -60.33 35.08 -1.51
C LEU A 298 -60.29 33.69 -0.83
N ASN A 299 -60.26 32.60 -1.58
CA ASN A 299 -60.28 31.23 -1.07
C ASN A 299 -58.96 30.46 -1.15
N TYR A 300 -57.82 31.03 -1.53
CA TYR A 300 -56.52 30.36 -1.57
C TYR A 300 -55.69 30.71 -0.33
N GLY A 301 -55.89 29.95 0.76
CA GLY A 301 -55.19 30.13 2.04
C GLY A 301 -53.88 29.35 2.18
N ALA A 302 -53.28 28.88 1.08
CA ALA A 302 -52.01 28.17 1.14
C ALA A 302 -50.85 29.09 0.71
N THR A 303 -49.87 29.26 1.59
CA THR A 303 -48.57 29.83 1.24
C THR A 303 -47.88 28.92 0.21
N ASN A 304 -47.28 29.51 -0.83
CA ASN A 304 -46.60 28.75 -1.87
C ASN A 304 -45.18 28.38 -1.39
N TYR A 305 -45.13 27.50 -0.40
CA TYR A 305 -43.91 27.04 0.28
C TYR A 305 -42.86 26.55 -0.77
N ASP A 306 -43.28 25.82 -1.79
CA ASP A 306 -42.38 25.27 -2.81
C ASP A 306 -41.68 26.36 -3.63
N LEU A 307 -42.33 27.46 -3.99
CA LEU A 307 -41.70 28.56 -4.74
C LEU A 307 -40.78 29.39 -3.83
N GLU A 308 -41.09 29.54 -2.55
CA GLU A 308 -40.20 30.20 -1.59
C GLU A 308 -38.96 29.41 -1.31
N GLN A 309 -39.12 28.09 -1.15
CA GLN A 309 -37.99 27.19 -0.97
C GLN A 309 -37.07 27.15 -2.21
N ARG A 310 -37.66 27.06 -3.41
CA ARG A 310 -36.88 27.11 -4.67
C ARG A 310 -36.14 28.46 -4.87
N GLU A 311 -36.79 29.58 -4.52
CA GLU A 311 -36.12 30.89 -4.60
C GLU A 311 -34.91 30.94 -3.66
N LYS A 312 -35.05 30.41 -2.45
CA LYS A 312 -33.99 30.36 -1.45
C LYS A 312 -32.82 29.49 -1.91
N GLU A 313 -33.10 28.30 -2.41
CA GLU A 313 -32.10 27.39 -2.94
C GLU A 313 -31.30 28.00 -4.12
N ILE A 314 -31.98 28.70 -5.04
CA ILE A 314 -31.32 29.36 -6.17
C ILE A 314 -30.43 30.51 -5.70
N LEU A 315 -30.89 31.28 -4.69
CA LEU A 315 -30.10 32.36 -4.09
C LEU A 315 -28.86 31.80 -3.35
N GLU A 316 -28.96 30.67 -2.68
CA GLU A 316 -27.84 29.97 -2.05
C GLU A 316 -26.83 29.54 -3.11
N ILE A 317 -27.24 28.85 -4.19
CA ILE A 317 -26.35 28.48 -5.31
C ILE A 317 -25.64 29.70 -5.89
N ARG A 318 -26.36 30.80 -6.09
CA ARG A 318 -25.78 32.07 -6.59
C ARG A 318 -24.72 32.64 -5.66
N ASN A 319 -24.97 32.61 -4.35
CA ASN A 319 -24.03 33.08 -3.34
C ASN A 319 -22.78 32.18 -3.27
N ASP A 320 -22.98 30.86 -3.34
CA ASP A 320 -21.91 29.88 -3.33
C ASP A 320 -21.00 30.00 -4.55
N MET A 321 -21.56 30.26 -5.73
CA MET A 321 -20.77 30.59 -6.93
C MET A 321 -19.93 31.86 -6.78
N ARG A 322 -20.40 32.87 -6.03
CA ARG A 322 -19.71 34.16 -5.85
C ARG A 322 -18.66 34.15 -4.75
N TYR A 323 -18.90 33.41 -3.68
CA TYR A 323 -18.12 33.52 -2.44
C TYR A 323 -17.39 32.25 -2.04
N ARG A 324 -17.76 31.08 -2.61
CA ARG A 324 -17.21 29.76 -2.23
C ARG A 324 -16.55 29.02 -3.41
N ASP A 325 -16.23 29.70 -4.51
CA ASP A 325 -15.65 29.11 -5.75
C ASP A 325 -16.41 27.86 -6.26
N GLN A 326 -17.73 27.81 -6.01
CA GLN A 326 -18.58 26.75 -6.56
C GLN A 326 -18.78 26.99 -8.07
N ARG A 327 -18.58 25.92 -8.85
CA ARG A 327 -18.80 25.93 -10.31
C ARG A 327 -19.96 25.00 -10.65
N ILE A 328 -20.50 25.16 -11.82
CA ILE A 328 -21.59 24.33 -12.33
C ILE A 328 -21.07 23.41 -13.42
N TYR A 329 -21.47 22.16 -13.36
CA TYR A 329 -21.07 21.10 -14.28
C TYR A 329 -22.31 20.42 -14.87
N ASP A 330 -22.27 20.16 -16.18
CA ASP A 330 -23.14 19.15 -16.81
C ASP A 330 -22.55 17.79 -16.59
N THR A 331 -23.25 16.91 -15.88
CA THR A 331 -22.74 15.61 -15.42
C THR A 331 -23.57 14.47 -15.98
N ILE A 332 -22.93 13.37 -16.40
CA ILE A 332 -23.54 12.09 -16.74
C ILE A 332 -22.92 11.02 -15.87
N ILE A 333 -23.73 10.32 -15.09
CA ILE A 333 -23.28 9.16 -14.30
C ILE A 333 -23.88 7.92 -14.93
N SER A 334 -23.01 7.01 -15.36
CA SER A 334 -23.41 5.79 -16.05
C SER A 334 -22.51 4.62 -15.65
N MET A 335 -23.03 3.41 -15.77
CA MET A 335 -22.33 2.19 -15.38
C MET A 335 -22.62 1.09 -16.40
N VAL A 336 -21.62 0.27 -16.71
CA VAL A 336 -21.79 -1.01 -17.41
C VAL A 336 -21.54 -2.15 -16.45
N ILE A 337 -22.44 -3.11 -16.44
CA ILE A 337 -22.36 -4.34 -15.64
C ILE A 337 -22.28 -5.53 -16.56
N THR A 338 -21.52 -6.55 -16.14
CA THR A 338 -21.35 -7.79 -16.92
C THR A 338 -21.77 -8.99 -16.07
N ALA A 339 -22.33 -10.01 -16.71
CA ALA A 339 -22.75 -11.25 -16.08
C ALA A 339 -22.63 -12.43 -17.06
N ASP A 340 -22.56 -13.65 -16.52
CA ASP A 340 -22.45 -14.87 -17.33
C ASP A 340 -23.82 -15.36 -17.85
N SER A 341 -24.92 -14.89 -17.25
CA SER A 341 -26.28 -15.20 -17.69
C SER A 341 -27.20 -13.98 -17.62
N LYS A 342 -28.28 -14.01 -18.43
CA LYS A 342 -29.28 -12.94 -18.41
C LYS A 342 -29.97 -12.82 -17.04
N GLN A 343 -30.27 -13.95 -16.39
CA GLN A 343 -30.91 -13.93 -15.06
C GLN A 343 -30.02 -13.29 -14.02
N GLU A 344 -28.73 -13.59 -14.04
CA GLU A 344 -27.75 -12.97 -13.17
C GLU A 344 -27.65 -11.45 -13.44
N LEU A 345 -27.63 -11.04 -14.70
CA LEU A 345 -27.64 -9.65 -15.12
C LEU A 345 -28.86 -8.88 -14.57
N ASP A 346 -30.04 -9.51 -14.65
CA ASP A 346 -31.28 -8.93 -14.14
C ASP A 346 -31.22 -8.78 -12.59
N ASN A 347 -30.79 -9.81 -11.88
CA ASN A 347 -30.60 -9.78 -10.42
C ASN A 347 -29.60 -8.70 -9.98
N LEU A 348 -28.46 -8.60 -10.68
CA LEU A 348 -27.44 -7.56 -10.41
C LEU A 348 -28.00 -6.15 -10.65
N THR A 349 -28.76 -5.97 -11.73
CA THR A 349 -29.39 -4.68 -12.03
C THR A 349 -30.36 -4.27 -10.92
N GLU A 350 -31.19 -5.18 -10.44
CA GLU A 350 -32.12 -4.94 -9.33
C GLU A 350 -31.39 -4.62 -8.04
N SER A 351 -30.30 -5.35 -7.73
CA SER A 351 -29.45 -5.10 -6.56
C SER A 351 -28.82 -3.70 -6.59
N ILE A 352 -28.32 -3.25 -7.76
CA ILE A 352 -27.79 -1.90 -7.93
C ILE A 352 -28.87 -0.85 -7.72
N PHE A 353 -30.07 -1.04 -8.26
CA PHE A 353 -31.17 -0.10 -8.10
C PHE A 353 -31.64 -0.02 -6.65
N ALA A 354 -31.69 -1.14 -5.94
CA ALA A 354 -32.04 -1.20 -4.54
C ALA A 354 -31.01 -0.44 -3.68
N LYS A 355 -29.72 -0.75 -3.82
CA LYS A 355 -28.62 -0.07 -3.10
C LYS A 355 -28.60 1.44 -3.36
N ALA A 356 -28.76 1.86 -4.61
CA ALA A 356 -28.80 3.29 -4.96
C ALA A 356 -29.96 4.04 -4.33
N SER A 357 -31.12 3.37 -4.17
CA SER A 357 -32.33 3.98 -3.61
C SER A 357 -32.34 3.98 -2.07
N GLU A 358 -31.63 3.05 -1.43
CA GLU A 358 -31.68 2.82 0.02
C GLU A 358 -31.05 3.98 0.80
N ASN A 359 -29.86 4.43 0.42
CA ASN A 359 -29.09 5.40 1.18
C ASN A 359 -29.07 6.82 0.56
N SER A 360 -29.31 6.94 -0.74
CA SER A 360 -29.04 8.19 -1.47
C SER A 360 -30.22 8.73 -2.27
N THR A 361 -31.39 8.10 -2.22
CA THR A 361 -32.54 8.43 -3.06
C THR A 361 -32.18 8.57 -4.56
N ALA A 362 -31.06 7.97 -4.98
CA ALA A 362 -30.59 7.98 -6.34
C ALA A 362 -31.37 6.95 -7.19
N GLN A 363 -31.88 7.38 -8.32
CA GLN A 363 -32.69 6.54 -9.21
C GLN A 363 -31.90 6.23 -10.47
N PHE A 364 -31.42 5.01 -10.59
CA PHE A 364 -30.84 4.50 -11.83
C PHE A 364 -31.92 3.93 -12.74
N ALA A 365 -31.65 3.97 -14.04
CA ALA A 365 -32.49 3.40 -15.08
C ALA A 365 -31.67 2.69 -16.14
N MET A 366 -32.24 1.68 -16.78
CA MET A 366 -31.62 1.00 -17.91
C MET A 366 -31.74 1.85 -19.19
N LEU A 367 -30.67 1.87 -19.99
CA LEU A 367 -30.77 2.38 -21.37
C LEU A 367 -31.56 1.39 -22.21
N ARG A 368 -32.46 1.92 -23.03
CA ARG A 368 -33.20 1.13 -24.01
C ARG A 368 -32.87 1.56 -25.44
N TYR A 369 -32.51 0.60 -26.30
CA TYR A 369 -32.08 0.82 -27.69
C TYR A 369 -30.85 1.71 -27.86
N GLN A 370 -30.12 1.99 -26.79
CA GLN A 370 -28.91 2.84 -26.74
C GLN A 370 -27.76 2.14 -26.01
N GLN A 371 -27.74 0.81 -25.97
CA GLN A 371 -26.73 0.05 -25.24
C GLN A 371 -25.32 0.34 -25.76
N LEU A 372 -25.13 0.45 -27.09
CA LEU A 372 -23.84 0.80 -27.70
C LEU A 372 -23.37 2.23 -27.30
N ASP A 373 -24.27 3.20 -27.35
CA ASP A 373 -23.96 4.58 -27.01
C ASP A 373 -23.63 4.70 -25.51
N GLY A 374 -24.35 3.93 -24.69
CA GLY A 374 -24.06 3.80 -23.26
C GLY A 374 -22.69 3.18 -23.01
N LEU A 375 -22.38 2.05 -23.64
CA LEU A 375 -21.07 1.39 -23.52
C LEU A 375 -19.92 2.33 -23.86
N ASN A 376 -19.99 2.99 -25.02
CA ASN A 376 -18.96 3.94 -25.45
C ASN A 376 -18.86 5.16 -24.54
N THR A 377 -19.95 5.51 -23.85
CA THR A 377 -19.91 6.59 -22.85
C THR A 377 -19.27 6.12 -21.56
N VAL A 378 -19.50 4.89 -21.10
CA VAL A 378 -18.89 4.38 -19.85
C VAL A 378 -17.40 4.13 -20.00
N LEU A 379 -16.98 3.47 -21.07
CA LEU A 379 -15.58 3.13 -21.28
C LEU A 379 -14.66 4.36 -21.37
N PRO A 380 -13.40 4.29 -20.88
CA PRO A 380 -12.50 5.44 -20.79
C PRO A 380 -11.90 5.89 -22.14
N PHE A 381 -12.70 5.83 -23.21
CA PHE A 381 -12.35 6.42 -24.50
C PHE A 381 -12.27 7.96 -24.43
N GLY A 382 -13.09 8.56 -23.56
CA GLY A 382 -13.25 10.01 -23.48
C GLY A 382 -14.31 10.54 -24.47
N VAL A 383 -15.23 9.70 -24.92
CA VAL A 383 -16.40 10.12 -25.69
C VAL A 383 -17.66 10.09 -24.84
N LYS A 384 -18.66 10.84 -25.24
CA LYS A 384 -20.01 10.85 -24.67
C LYS A 384 -21.02 10.69 -25.80
N ARG A 385 -21.87 9.68 -25.72
CA ARG A 385 -22.84 9.33 -26.75
C ARG A 385 -24.29 9.42 -26.26
N ILE A 386 -24.47 9.43 -24.91
CA ILE A 386 -25.79 9.60 -24.29
C ILE A 386 -25.99 11.04 -23.81
N GLU A 387 -27.24 11.52 -23.80
CA GLU A 387 -27.60 12.91 -23.43
C GLU A 387 -28.42 12.95 -22.15
N CYS A 388 -28.00 12.22 -21.12
CA CYS A 388 -28.69 12.15 -19.82
C CYS A 388 -28.03 13.07 -18.79
N TYR A 389 -27.92 14.36 -19.11
CA TYR A 389 -27.23 15.33 -18.27
C TYR A 389 -27.99 15.64 -16.98
N ARG A 390 -27.24 15.82 -15.91
CA ARG A 390 -27.64 16.43 -14.66
C ARG A 390 -26.71 17.59 -14.35
N THR A 391 -27.27 18.70 -13.92
CA THR A 391 -26.49 19.88 -13.53
C THR A 391 -26.16 19.79 -12.05
N LEU A 392 -24.87 19.76 -11.71
CA LEU A 392 -24.34 19.68 -10.35
C LEU A 392 -23.42 20.84 -10.05
N THR A 393 -23.40 21.29 -8.80
CA THR A 393 -22.36 22.20 -8.29
C THR A 393 -21.09 21.39 -7.98
N THR A 394 -19.95 22.09 -7.75
CA THR A 394 -18.70 21.43 -7.32
C THR A 394 -18.92 20.54 -6.10
N GLU A 395 -19.63 21.04 -5.08
CA GLU A 395 -19.93 20.32 -3.84
C GLU A 395 -20.76 19.06 -4.11
N SER A 396 -21.85 19.20 -4.87
CA SER A 396 -22.72 18.07 -5.24
C SER A 396 -22.01 17.02 -6.10
N LEU A 397 -21.09 17.45 -6.97
CA LEU A 397 -20.27 16.53 -7.76
C LEU A 397 -19.23 15.81 -6.88
N ALA A 398 -18.66 16.50 -5.91
CA ALA A 398 -17.68 15.92 -5.00
C ALA A 398 -18.29 14.92 -4.00
N SER A 399 -19.60 14.97 -3.75
CA SER A 399 -20.31 13.94 -2.96
C SER A 399 -20.25 12.56 -3.64
N PHE A 400 -20.01 12.50 -4.96
CA PHE A 400 -19.66 11.25 -5.64
C PHE A 400 -18.16 10.94 -5.47
N MET A 401 -17.73 10.79 -4.21
CA MET A 401 -16.34 10.60 -3.80
C MET A 401 -15.80 9.27 -4.33
N PRO A 402 -14.70 9.27 -5.11
CA PRO A 402 -14.13 8.03 -5.65
C PRO A 402 -13.20 7.33 -4.67
N PHE A 403 -12.81 7.97 -3.56
CA PHE A 403 -11.86 7.43 -2.60
C PHE A 403 -12.53 6.61 -1.52
N HIS A 404 -11.92 5.49 -1.16
CA HIS A 404 -12.46 4.58 -0.13
C HIS A 404 -11.39 4.16 0.87
N ALA A 405 -10.47 3.28 0.47
CA ALA A 405 -9.41 2.76 1.33
C ALA A 405 -8.15 2.49 0.51
N GLN A 406 -7.02 2.77 1.12
CA GLN A 406 -5.73 2.46 0.48
C GLN A 406 -5.52 0.96 0.38
N GLU A 407 -5.05 0.52 -0.77
CA GLU A 407 -4.65 -0.85 -1.05
C GLU A 407 -3.14 -0.94 -1.15
N VAL A 408 -2.58 -2.04 -0.69
CA VAL A 408 -1.16 -2.34 -0.84
C VAL A 408 -0.98 -3.73 -1.43
N SER A 409 -0.51 -3.76 -2.67
CA SER A 409 -0.19 -4.99 -3.39
C SER A 409 1.10 -4.78 -4.18
N HIS A 410 2.24 -4.97 -3.51
CA HIS A 410 3.54 -4.85 -4.14
C HIS A 410 3.90 -6.13 -4.90
N PRO A 411 4.33 -6.05 -6.17
CA PRO A 411 4.76 -7.23 -6.93
C PRO A 411 5.89 -7.99 -6.22
N GLY A 412 5.78 -9.31 -6.13
CA GLY A 412 6.74 -10.17 -5.44
C GLY A 412 6.82 -9.93 -3.93
N GLY A 413 5.77 -9.35 -3.34
CA GLY A 413 5.67 -9.09 -1.90
C GLY A 413 5.28 -10.34 -1.10
N ALA A 414 5.65 -10.37 0.18
CA ALA A 414 5.14 -11.34 1.14
C ALA A 414 3.69 -11.01 1.53
N TYR A 415 2.90 -12.03 1.82
CA TYR A 415 1.52 -11.89 2.30
C TYR A 415 1.48 -11.51 3.78
N TYR A 416 0.66 -10.51 4.14
CA TYR A 416 0.51 -10.03 5.52
C TYR A 416 -0.93 -10.05 6.05
N GLY A 417 -1.87 -10.56 5.28
CA GLY A 417 -3.28 -10.61 5.66
C GLY A 417 -4.20 -10.00 4.61
N GLN A 418 -5.42 -9.73 5.01
CA GLN A 418 -6.44 -9.08 4.19
C GLN A 418 -6.76 -7.70 4.76
N ASN A 419 -6.99 -6.73 3.88
CA ASN A 419 -7.50 -5.42 4.29
C ASN A 419 -8.85 -5.58 5.00
N ALA A 420 -8.97 -5.05 6.21
CA ALA A 420 -10.20 -5.19 7.00
C ALA A 420 -11.42 -4.45 6.42
N ILE A 421 -11.21 -3.59 5.42
CA ILE A 421 -12.26 -2.78 4.77
C ILE A 421 -12.68 -3.43 3.45
N SER A 422 -11.73 -3.66 2.55
CA SER A 422 -11.99 -4.16 1.20
C SER A 422 -11.95 -5.68 1.07
N ASN A 423 -11.43 -6.39 2.09
CA ASN A 423 -11.09 -7.83 2.07
C ASN A 423 -10.03 -8.23 1.03
N ASN A 424 -9.39 -7.28 0.36
CA ASN A 424 -8.30 -7.56 -0.56
C ASN A 424 -7.04 -8.03 0.17
N MET A 425 -6.24 -8.88 -0.48
CA MET A 425 -5.02 -9.41 0.09
C MET A 425 -3.92 -8.33 0.12
N ILE A 426 -3.17 -8.25 1.22
CA ILE A 426 -2.09 -7.29 1.41
C ILE A 426 -0.76 -8.00 1.12
N PHE A 427 -0.03 -7.49 0.13
CA PHE A 427 1.31 -7.95 -0.22
C PHE A 427 2.31 -6.81 -0.08
N VAL A 428 3.36 -7.03 0.72
CA VAL A 428 4.39 -6.02 0.98
C VAL A 428 5.76 -6.53 0.55
N ASN A 429 6.39 -5.79 -0.34
CA ASN A 429 7.78 -6.02 -0.73
C ASN A 429 8.67 -5.00 -0.03
N ARG A 430 9.50 -5.44 0.92
CA ARG A 430 10.42 -4.55 1.66
C ARG A 430 11.43 -3.85 0.78
N HIS A 431 11.78 -4.43 -0.37
CA HIS A 431 12.72 -3.82 -1.34
C HIS A 431 12.13 -2.60 -2.04
N SER A 432 10.81 -2.51 -2.15
CA SER A 432 10.13 -1.37 -2.78
C SER A 432 10.02 -0.16 -1.85
N LEU A 433 10.28 -0.35 -0.54
CA LEU A 433 10.26 0.72 0.45
C LEU A 433 11.60 1.49 0.47
N LEU A 434 11.55 2.77 0.82
CA LEU A 434 12.76 3.59 1.01
C LEU A 434 13.62 3.07 2.16
N ASN A 435 12.98 2.53 3.20
CA ASN A 435 13.61 1.84 4.31
C ASN A 435 12.81 0.58 4.65
N GLY A 436 13.32 -0.60 4.27
CA GLY A 436 12.64 -1.88 4.51
C GLY A 436 12.73 -2.41 5.94
N ASN A 437 13.33 -1.68 6.88
CA ASN A 437 13.30 -2.03 8.29
C ASN A 437 11.86 -1.95 8.81
N SER A 438 11.51 -2.86 9.71
CA SER A 438 10.14 -2.94 10.23
C SER A 438 10.09 -3.11 11.74
N ILE A 439 8.96 -2.72 12.32
CA ILE A 439 8.68 -2.88 13.75
C ILE A 439 7.32 -3.53 13.92
N VAL A 440 7.25 -4.57 14.75
CA VAL A 440 6.03 -5.29 15.10
C VAL A 440 5.71 -5.05 16.56
N LEU A 441 4.58 -4.41 16.81
CA LEU A 441 4.12 -3.99 18.13
C LEU A 441 2.85 -4.74 18.51
N GLY A 442 2.75 -5.26 19.73
CA GLY A 442 1.53 -5.92 20.19
C GLY A 442 1.63 -6.46 21.60
N VAL A 443 0.53 -6.38 22.33
CA VAL A 443 0.44 -6.99 23.68
C VAL A 443 0.57 -8.52 23.62
N PRO A 444 0.93 -9.16 24.76
CA PRO A 444 0.91 -10.62 24.85
C PRO A 444 -0.44 -11.20 24.41
N GLY A 445 -0.41 -12.26 23.61
CA GLY A 445 -1.63 -12.89 23.08
C GLY A 445 -2.27 -12.17 21.86
N GLY A 446 -1.76 -11.01 21.44
CA GLY A 446 -2.26 -10.27 20.26
C GLY A 446 -1.92 -10.91 18.90
N GLY A 447 -1.18 -12.02 18.87
CA GLY A 447 -0.79 -12.71 17.63
C GLY A 447 0.59 -12.28 17.07
N LYS A 448 1.37 -11.52 17.82
CA LYS A 448 2.71 -11.00 17.45
C LYS A 448 3.65 -12.11 16.97
N SER A 449 3.94 -13.07 17.82
CA SER A 449 4.88 -14.17 17.52
C SER A 449 4.42 -15.03 16.35
N PHE A 450 3.11 -15.24 16.21
CA PHE A 450 2.54 -15.97 15.06
C PHE A 450 2.83 -15.22 13.75
N MET A 451 2.55 -13.93 13.69
CA MET A 451 2.74 -13.10 12.51
C MET A 451 4.21 -13.01 12.11
N VAL A 452 5.10 -12.90 13.10
CA VAL A 452 6.56 -12.89 12.86
C VAL A 452 7.04 -14.24 12.32
N LYS A 453 6.56 -15.36 12.88
CA LYS A 453 6.87 -16.69 12.37
C LYS A 453 6.35 -16.91 10.96
N GLU A 454 5.16 -16.39 10.64
CA GLU A 454 4.62 -16.42 9.27
C GLU A 454 5.50 -15.61 8.29
N ASP A 455 6.00 -14.46 8.71
CA ASP A 455 6.94 -13.65 7.92
C ASP A 455 8.26 -14.42 7.68
N ILE A 456 8.83 -15.05 8.71
CA ILE A 456 10.01 -15.93 8.61
C ILE A 456 9.75 -17.07 7.63
N VAL A 457 8.63 -17.77 7.75
CA VAL A 457 8.21 -18.86 6.85
C VAL A 457 8.12 -18.38 5.43
N SER A 458 7.44 -17.24 5.21
CA SER A 458 7.25 -16.67 3.87
C SER A 458 8.59 -16.33 3.22
N ILE A 459 9.48 -15.64 3.92
CA ILE A 459 10.80 -15.25 3.40
C ILE A 459 11.67 -16.50 3.15
N PHE A 460 11.72 -17.44 4.09
CA PHE A 460 12.60 -18.60 4.00
C PHE A 460 12.21 -19.56 2.88
N LEU A 461 10.92 -19.77 2.67
CA LEU A 461 10.40 -20.66 1.64
C LEU A 461 10.42 -20.05 0.24
N SER A 462 10.20 -18.73 0.12
CA SER A 462 10.14 -18.06 -1.18
C SER A 462 11.53 -17.69 -1.72
N ASN A 463 12.50 -17.39 -0.85
CA ASN A 463 13.82 -16.89 -1.26
C ASN A 463 14.96 -17.80 -0.77
N PRO A 464 15.49 -18.70 -1.60
CA PRO A 464 16.59 -19.59 -1.22
C PRO A 464 17.91 -18.87 -0.95
N ASP A 465 18.09 -17.65 -1.47
CA ASP A 465 19.28 -16.84 -1.29
C ASP A 465 19.22 -15.89 -0.09
N ALA A 466 18.16 -15.94 0.70
CA ALA A 466 18.04 -15.16 1.92
C ALA A 466 18.58 -15.92 3.13
N ASP A 467 19.31 -15.22 3.99
CA ASP A 467 19.68 -15.68 5.31
C ASP A 467 18.78 -15.01 6.35
N ILE A 468 18.37 -15.78 7.35
CA ILE A 468 17.52 -15.32 8.45
C ILE A 468 18.26 -15.52 9.77
N VAL A 469 18.34 -14.46 10.57
CA VAL A 469 18.91 -14.50 11.91
C VAL A 469 17.87 -14.01 12.91
N ILE A 470 17.65 -14.79 13.96
CA ILE A 470 16.68 -14.51 15.01
C ILE A 470 17.41 -14.34 16.33
N ILE A 471 17.11 -13.29 17.08
CA ILE A 471 17.51 -13.12 18.48
C ILE A 471 16.28 -13.46 19.31
N ASP A 472 16.36 -14.54 20.07
CA ASP A 472 15.21 -15.21 20.74
C ASP A 472 15.42 -15.28 22.27
N PRO A 473 14.98 -14.26 23.03
CA PRO A 473 15.09 -14.27 24.48
C PRO A 473 14.05 -15.13 25.19
N GLU A 474 12.98 -15.55 24.52
CA GLU A 474 11.89 -16.33 25.11
C GLU A 474 11.80 -17.77 24.59
N ARG A 475 12.72 -18.20 23.74
CA ARG A 475 12.80 -19.56 23.17
C ARG A 475 11.54 -19.94 22.36
N GLU A 476 10.95 -18.99 21.66
CA GLU A 476 9.71 -19.21 20.92
C GLU A 476 9.91 -19.81 19.52
N TYR A 477 11.10 -19.63 18.90
CA TYR A 477 11.35 -19.96 17.49
C TYR A 477 12.01 -21.31 17.27
N ASN A 478 12.48 -22.00 18.31
CA ASN A 478 13.30 -23.22 18.23
C ASN A 478 12.63 -24.35 17.44
N ALA A 479 11.31 -24.58 17.60
CA ALA A 479 10.57 -25.63 16.88
C ALA A 479 10.56 -25.35 15.37
N LEU A 480 10.27 -24.10 14.97
CA LEU A 480 10.25 -23.68 13.57
C LEU A 480 11.64 -23.80 12.93
N VAL A 481 12.67 -23.31 13.61
CA VAL A 481 14.05 -23.31 13.12
C VAL A 481 14.52 -24.74 12.88
N LYS A 482 14.29 -25.66 13.82
CA LYS A 482 14.64 -27.09 13.67
C LYS A 482 13.88 -27.77 12.54
N ALA A 483 12.57 -27.48 12.39
CA ALA A 483 11.75 -28.05 11.31
C ALA A 483 12.25 -27.65 9.91
N PHE A 484 12.85 -26.46 9.80
CA PHE A 484 13.40 -25.93 8.55
C PHE A 484 14.90 -26.23 8.36
N GLY A 485 15.51 -27.06 9.24
CA GLY A 485 16.93 -27.46 9.15
C GLY A 485 17.89 -26.32 9.51
N GLY A 486 17.41 -25.34 10.27
CA GLY A 486 18.21 -24.24 10.81
C GLY A 486 18.99 -24.64 12.06
N GLU A 487 19.88 -23.73 12.48
CA GLU A 487 20.74 -23.89 13.68
C GLU A 487 20.16 -23.09 14.86
N VAL A 488 20.02 -23.76 16.01
CA VAL A 488 19.65 -23.11 17.27
C VAL A 488 20.88 -23.03 18.16
N ILE A 489 21.38 -21.84 18.36
CA ILE A 489 22.56 -21.55 19.18
C ILE A 489 22.11 -21.12 20.56
N ASN A 490 22.17 -22.03 21.51
CA ASN A 490 21.86 -21.73 22.92
C ASN A 490 23.07 -21.06 23.56
N ILE A 491 22.90 -19.83 24.04
CA ILE A 491 23.93 -19.04 24.69
C ILE A 491 23.61 -18.93 26.21
N SER A 492 24.43 -19.58 27.01
CA SER A 492 24.33 -19.50 28.47
C SER A 492 25.71 -19.63 29.10
N ALA A 493 25.83 -19.35 30.40
CA ALA A 493 27.08 -19.49 31.13
C ALA A 493 27.65 -20.91 31.09
N ASN A 494 26.79 -21.92 30.99
CA ASN A 494 27.14 -23.35 31.01
C ASN A 494 26.92 -24.05 29.65
N SER A 495 26.63 -23.30 28.57
CA SER A 495 26.40 -23.87 27.27
C SER A 495 27.68 -24.46 26.65
N PRO A 496 27.61 -25.61 25.93
CA PRO A 496 28.73 -26.06 25.13
C PRO A 496 28.94 -25.20 23.87
N ASN A 497 28.00 -24.31 23.55
CA ASN A 497 28.08 -23.41 22.41
C ASN A 497 28.82 -22.13 22.80
N HIS A 498 29.82 -21.79 22.00
CA HIS A 498 30.65 -20.62 22.24
C HIS A 498 30.64 -19.71 21.02
N ILE A 499 30.58 -18.39 21.30
CA ILE A 499 30.75 -17.34 20.30
C ILE A 499 31.87 -16.45 20.77
N ASN A 500 32.93 -16.35 20.01
CA ASN A 500 34.06 -15.53 20.33
C ASN A 500 33.76 -14.04 20.15
N ALA A 501 33.84 -13.27 21.22
CA ALA A 501 33.64 -11.83 21.17
C ALA A 501 34.65 -11.10 20.29
N MET A 502 35.80 -11.72 19.98
CA MET A 502 36.86 -11.16 19.16
C MET A 502 36.76 -11.57 17.67
N ASP A 503 35.73 -12.30 17.24
CA ASP A 503 35.60 -12.68 15.85
C ASP A 503 35.49 -11.46 14.92
N MET A 504 36.30 -11.41 13.86
CA MET A 504 36.36 -10.33 12.90
C MET A 504 36.72 -10.87 11.51
N ASN A 505 35.97 -10.48 10.49
CA ASN A 505 36.33 -10.77 9.10
C ASN A 505 37.01 -9.57 8.42
N ALA A 506 37.61 -9.80 7.23
CA ALA A 506 38.31 -8.77 6.48
C ALA A 506 37.43 -7.58 6.07
N ASN A 507 36.11 -7.81 5.98
CA ASN A 507 35.12 -6.86 5.47
C ASN A 507 34.23 -6.27 6.56
N TYR A 508 34.71 -6.30 7.81
CA TYR A 508 34.01 -5.79 8.96
C TYR A 508 33.69 -4.28 8.87
N GLU A 509 34.45 -3.53 8.07
CA GLU A 509 34.21 -2.12 7.75
C GLU A 509 34.38 -1.84 6.24
N ASP A 510 33.53 -0.96 5.66
CA ASP A 510 33.53 -0.64 4.22
C ASP A 510 34.69 0.27 3.77
N GLU A 511 35.01 1.31 4.54
CA GLU A 511 35.94 2.38 4.14
C GLU A 511 36.99 2.67 5.22
N GLY A 512 37.08 1.80 6.24
CA GLY A 512 37.93 1.99 7.41
C GLY A 512 38.89 0.83 7.66
N ASN A 513 39.63 0.93 8.74
CA ASN A 513 40.41 -0.18 9.25
C ASN A 513 39.48 -1.07 10.11
N PRO A 514 39.26 -2.36 9.75
CA PRO A 514 38.42 -3.28 10.52
C PRO A 514 38.77 -3.31 12.02
N VAL A 515 40.04 -3.17 12.35
CA VAL A 515 40.53 -3.13 13.74
C VAL A 515 39.96 -1.94 14.49
N THR A 516 39.82 -0.78 13.85
CA THR A 516 39.31 0.42 14.53
C THR A 516 37.87 0.22 14.98
N THR A 517 37.02 -0.30 14.10
CA THR A 517 35.63 -0.58 14.43
C THR A 517 35.50 -1.69 15.48
N LYS A 518 36.36 -2.72 15.36
CA LYS A 518 36.39 -3.79 16.35
C LYS A 518 36.91 -3.28 17.70
N SER A 519 37.89 -2.38 17.73
CA SER A 519 38.37 -1.71 18.94
C SER A 519 37.27 -0.90 19.63
N GLU A 520 36.42 -0.17 18.86
CA GLU A 520 35.24 0.52 19.41
C GLU A 520 34.21 -0.46 20.01
N PHE A 521 34.01 -1.62 19.37
CA PHE A 521 33.17 -2.67 19.94
C PHE A 521 33.74 -3.20 21.26
N ILE A 522 35.03 -3.52 21.31
CA ILE A 522 35.72 -4.01 22.54
C ILE A 522 35.70 -2.93 23.63
N MET A 523 35.84 -1.65 23.29
CA MET A 523 35.63 -0.56 24.26
C MET A 523 34.22 -0.60 24.86
N SER A 524 33.19 -0.73 24.01
CA SER A 524 31.82 -0.82 24.48
C SER A 524 31.57 -2.07 25.34
N LEU A 525 32.20 -3.18 24.99
CA LEU A 525 32.17 -4.42 25.74
C LEU A 525 32.81 -4.23 27.14
N CYS A 526 34.02 -3.63 27.21
CA CYS A 526 34.69 -3.33 28.46
C CYS A 526 33.86 -2.38 29.34
N GLU A 527 33.31 -1.30 28.78
CA GLU A 527 32.43 -0.38 29.51
C GLU A 527 31.18 -1.10 30.06
N GLN A 528 30.62 -2.05 29.33
CA GLN A 528 29.52 -2.87 29.85
C GLN A 528 29.92 -3.83 30.96
N LEU A 529 31.10 -4.43 30.89
CA LEU A 529 31.65 -5.31 31.90
C LEU A 529 32.05 -4.57 33.18
N LEU A 530 32.59 -3.36 33.04
CA LEU A 530 33.00 -2.49 34.14
C LEU A 530 31.81 -1.80 34.83
N GLY A 531 30.68 -1.64 34.16
CA GLY A 531 29.55 -0.85 34.64
C GLY A 531 29.80 0.66 34.67
N THR A 532 30.92 1.14 34.12
CA THR A 532 31.36 2.55 34.09
C THR A 532 31.88 2.91 32.70
N SER A 533 31.81 4.20 32.34
CA SER A 533 32.39 4.69 31.08
C SER A 533 33.92 4.65 31.15
N ALA A 534 34.56 4.09 30.12
CA ALA A 534 36.02 4.13 29.95
C ALA A 534 36.51 5.58 29.77
N ASP A 535 37.54 5.94 30.47
CA ASP A 535 38.17 7.25 30.34
C ASP A 535 39.04 7.33 29.06
N ALA A 536 39.72 8.47 28.84
CA ALA A 536 40.55 8.65 27.66
C ALA A 536 41.79 7.74 27.67
N LYS A 537 42.29 7.36 28.87
CA LYS A 537 43.43 6.46 29.01
C LYS A 537 43.03 5.02 28.73
N ASP A 538 41.91 4.57 29.32
CA ASP A 538 41.33 3.23 29.05
C ASP A 538 41.12 3.01 27.58
N LYS A 539 40.50 3.97 26.87
CA LYS A 539 40.27 3.92 25.41
C LYS A 539 41.56 3.79 24.62
N SER A 540 42.60 4.52 25.01
CA SER A 540 43.90 4.45 24.35
C SER A 540 44.61 3.10 24.58
N ILE A 541 44.49 2.53 25.78
CA ILE A 541 45.02 1.23 26.14
C ILE A 541 44.29 0.12 25.36
N ILE A 542 42.96 0.14 25.38
CA ILE A 542 42.13 -0.83 24.66
C ILE A 542 42.44 -0.82 23.16
N ASP A 543 42.48 0.37 22.51
CA ASP A 543 42.79 0.47 21.07
C ASP A 543 44.19 -0.09 20.75
N ARG A 544 45.20 0.24 21.55
CA ARG A 544 46.56 -0.27 21.36
C ARG A 544 46.62 -1.79 21.51
N CYS A 545 46.02 -2.35 22.57
CA CYS A 545 45.99 -3.79 22.79
C CYS A 545 45.20 -4.53 21.68
N CYS A 546 44.09 -4.02 21.24
CA CYS A 546 43.37 -4.57 20.09
C CYS A 546 44.26 -4.63 18.83
N LYS A 547 44.95 -3.54 18.49
CA LYS A 547 45.86 -3.52 17.35
C LYS A 547 46.96 -4.57 17.48
N ASN A 548 47.58 -4.73 18.64
CA ASN A 548 48.62 -5.72 18.86
C ASN A 548 48.12 -7.15 18.72
N VAL A 549 46.92 -7.45 19.26
CA VAL A 549 46.35 -8.79 19.21
C VAL A 549 45.92 -9.19 17.79
N TYR A 550 45.40 -8.27 16.99
CA TYR A 550 45.03 -8.55 15.62
C TYR A 550 46.18 -8.49 14.59
N ASP A 551 47.34 -7.91 14.92
CA ASP A 551 48.47 -7.70 14.00
C ASP A 551 48.90 -9.01 13.32
N GLY A 552 49.05 -10.10 14.08
CA GLY A 552 49.40 -11.42 13.52
C GLY A 552 48.32 -12.01 12.62
N TYR A 553 47.05 -11.87 12.99
CA TYR A 553 45.90 -12.35 12.26
C TYR A 553 45.75 -11.64 10.92
N ILE A 554 45.93 -10.33 10.88
CA ILE A 554 45.85 -9.50 9.66
C ILE A 554 47.05 -9.76 8.73
N LYS A 555 48.27 -9.83 9.29
CA LYS A 555 49.49 -10.13 8.48
C LYS A 555 49.41 -11.48 7.78
N ASN A 556 48.69 -12.44 8.33
CA ASN A 556 48.41 -13.74 7.75
C ASN A 556 47.13 -13.79 6.88
N ASN A 557 46.65 -12.66 6.37
CA ASN A 557 45.44 -12.54 5.54
C ASN A 557 44.19 -13.22 6.15
N TYR A 558 44.00 -13.04 7.43
CA TYR A 558 42.83 -13.58 8.18
C TYR A 558 42.72 -15.12 8.12
N SER A 559 43.82 -15.85 7.89
CA SER A 559 43.80 -17.30 7.71
C SER A 559 44.24 -18.09 8.93
N THR A 560 44.73 -17.43 9.99
CA THR A 560 45.11 -18.06 11.25
C THR A 560 43.92 -18.12 12.22
N GLN A 561 44.11 -18.79 13.35
CA GLN A 561 43.11 -18.79 14.43
C GLN A 561 42.84 -17.34 14.88
N GLN A 562 41.56 -17.02 15.04
CA GLN A 562 41.15 -15.71 15.52
C GLN A 562 41.56 -15.51 16.98
N PRO A 563 41.98 -14.30 17.37
CA PRO A 563 42.26 -14.00 18.75
C PRO A 563 40.99 -14.08 19.61
N THR A 564 41.16 -14.33 20.88
CA THR A 564 40.10 -14.45 21.86
C THR A 564 40.21 -13.34 22.93
N LEU A 565 39.18 -13.19 23.79
CA LEU A 565 39.28 -12.29 24.94
C LEU A 565 40.41 -12.66 25.91
N LYS A 566 40.84 -13.93 25.94
CA LYS A 566 42.01 -14.35 26.71
C LYS A 566 43.28 -13.74 26.16
N ASP A 567 43.51 -13.78 24.86
CA ASP A 567 44.62 -13.14 24.18
C ASP A 567 44.66 -11.63 24.43
N PHE A 568 43.46 -11.00 24.42
CA PHE A 568 43.33 -9.58 24.75
C PHE A 568 43.69 -9.27 26.19
N ARG A 569 43.25 -10.10 27.15
CA ARG A 569 43.62 -9.95 28.56
C ARG A 569 45.15 -10.14 28.78
N GLU A 570 45.73 -11.13 28.14
CA GLU A 570 47.20 -11.33 28.21
C GLU A 570 47.97 -10.13 27.65
N GLU A 571 47.45 -9.48 26.59
CA GLU A 571 48.06 -8.28 26.04
C GLU A 571 47.93 -7.07 26.99
N LEU A 572 46.79 -6.93 27.69
CA LEU A 572 46.61 -5.94 28.74
C LEU A 572 47.65 -6.09 29.89
N LEU A 573 47.88 -7.34 30.33
CA LEU A 573 48.84 -7.65 31.38
C LEU A 573 50.30 -7.35 31.00
N LYS A 574 50.63 -7.26 29.70
CA LYS A 574 51.96 -6.88 29.19
C LYS A 574 52.21 -5.38 29.25
N GLN A 575 51.14 -4.57 29.41
CA GLN A 575 51.27 -3.13 29.45
C GLN A 575 51.84 -2.68 30.82
N LYS A 576 52.49 -1.53 30.84
CA LYS A 576 53.14 -0.99 32.05
C LYS A 576 52.20 -0.15 32.91
N GLU A 577 51.10 0.31 32.35
CA GLU A 577 50.14 1.19 33.00
C GLU A 577 49.29 0.41 34.04
N THR A 578 49.01 1.01 35.16
CA THR A 578 48.17 0.43 36.23
C THR A 578 46.73 0.27 35.75
N GLU A 579 46.24 1.20 34.96
CA GLU A 579 44.90 1.17 34.36
C GLU A 579 44.72 -0.07 33.46
N ALA A 580 45.77 -0.52 32.74
CA ALA A 580 45.72 -1.73 31.94
C ALA A 580 45.58 -3.00 32.81
N HIS A 581 46.23 -3.04 33.96
CA HIS A 581 46.13 -4.14 34.94
C HIS A 581 44.75 -4.15 35.62
N ASP A 582 44.19 -2.98 35.93
CA ASP A 582 42.84 -2.84 36.45
C ASP A 582 41.78 -3.34 35.45
N LEU A 583 41.91 -2.99 34.17
CA LEU A 583 41.08 -3.53 33.09
C LEU A 583 41.21 -5.05 32.96
N ALA A 584 42.45 -5.59 33.00
CA ALA A 584 42.69 -7.03 32.94
C ALA A 584 42.07 -7.80 34.12
N LEU A 585 42.09 -7.22 35.33
CA LEU A 585 41.44 -7.79 36.49
C LEU A 585 39.91 -7.73 36.38
N ALA A 586 39.37 -6.64 35.88
CA ALA A 586 37.93 -6.47 35.69
C ALA A 586 37.29 -7.45 34.71
N ILE A 587 38.01 -7.83 33.63
CA ILE A 587 37.54 -8.81 32.66
C ILE A 587 37.92 -10.26 33.00
N GLU A 588 38.62 -10.52 34.09
CA GLU A 588 39.07 -11.86 34.48
C GLU A 588 37.93 -12.86 34.66
N LEU A 589 36.82 -12.43 35.27
CA LEU A 589 35.60 -13.23 35.42
C LEU A 589 35.10 -13.80 34.10
N PHE A 590 35.25 -13.02 33.00
CA PHE A 590 34.73 -13.33 31.65
C PHE A 590 35.78 -14.00 30.75
N THR A 591 37.04 -14.11 31.20
CA THR A 591 38.13 -14.76 30.46
C THR A 591 38.54 -16.09 31.06
N ASP A 592 38.96 -16.08 32.31
CA ASP A 592 39.45 -17.24 33.03
C ASP A 592 38.52 -17.70 34.17
N GLY A 593 37.53 -16.88 34.49
CA GLY A 593 36.51 -17.15 35.51
C GLY A 593 35.36 -18.01 35.02
N SER A 594 34.29 -18.06 35.82
CA SER A 594 33.11 -18.91 35.60
C SER A 594 32.20 -18.44 34.45
N LEU A 595 32.38 -17.22 33.93
CA LEU A 595 31.55 -16.65 32.88
C LEU A 595 32.30 -16.54 31.53
N ASN A 596 33.17 -17.49 31.22
CA ASN A 596 34.11 -17.45 30.08
C ASN A 596 33.54 -17.92 28.75
N THR A 597 32.22 -18.02 28.63
CA THR A 597 31.56 -18.56 27.42
C THR A 597 31.90 -17.76 26.16
N PHE A 598 32.20 -16.47 26.26
CA PHE A 598 32.55 -15.57 25.17
C PHE A 598 34.06 -15.40 24.93
N ALA A 599 34.87 -16.07 25.70
CA ALA A 599 36.34 -16.06 25.59
C ALA A 599 36.90 -17.35 24.93
N GLN A 600 36.06 -18.22 24.43
CA GLN A 600 36.41 -19.42 23.71
C GLN A 600 36.28 -19.21 22.21
N PRO A 601 37.03 -19.94 21.35
CA PRO A 601 36.82 -19.93 19.92
C PRO A 601 35.36 -20.32 19.56
N THR A 602 34.81 -19.69 18.53
CA THR A 602 33.46 -20.02 18.02
C THR A 602 33.43 -21.46 17.52
N ASN A 603 32.49 -22.25 18.03
CA ASN A 603 32.32 -23.68 17.75
C ASN A 603 30.95 -24.04 17.16
N VAL A 604 30.14 -23.04 16.81
CA VAL A 604 28.81 -23.19 16.22
C VAL A 604 28.79 -22.83 14.74
N ASP A 605 27.86 -23.41 13.97
CA ASP A 605 27.72 -23.09 12.55
C ASP A 605 26.98 -21.76 12.34
N ILE A 606 27.74 -20.66 12.30
CA ILE A 606 27.23 -19.32 12.00
C ILE A 606 26.96 -19.08 10.51
N ASN A 607 27.21 -20.06 9.65
CA ASN A 607 26.98 -19.97 8.20
C ASN A 607 25.63 -20.51 7.75
N ASN A 608 24.89 -21.19 8.61
CA ASN A 608 23.55 -21.67 8.28
C ASN A 608 22.64 -20.53 7.79
N ARG A 609 21.73 -20.83 6.87
CA ARG A 609 20.75 -19.87 6.33
C ARG A 609 19.76 -19.38 7.37
N LEU A 610 19.42 -20.22 8.35
CA LEU A 610 18.44 -19.92 9.40
C LEU A 610 19.11 -20.17 10.75
N ILE A 611 19.34 -19.11 11.49
CA ILE A 611 19.99 -19.16 12.81
C ILE A 611 19.09 -18.50 13.84
N SER A 612 18.91 -19.18 14.98
CA SER A 612 18.28 -18.59 16.17
C SER A 612 19.28 -18.55 17.32
N TYR A 613 19.55 -17.38 17.84
CA TYR A 613 20.30 -17.19 19.09
C TYR A 613 19.33 -17.23 20.27
N ASP A 614 19.26 -18.39 20.92
CA ASP A 614 18.49 -18.62 22.16
C ASP A 614 19.29 -18.08 23.34
N ILE A 615 18.84 -16.97 23.91
CA ILE A 615 19.53 -16.26 25.00
C ILE A 615 18.76 -16.29 26.32
N LEU A 616 17.73 -17.13 26.44
CA LEU A 616 16.86 -17.25 27.63
C LEU A 616 17.65 -17.53 28.92
N GLU A 617 18.70 -18.33 28.85
CA GLU A 617 19.48 -18.78 30.03
C GLU A 617 20.72 -17.90 30.35
N LEU A 618 20.84 -16.72 29.68
CA LEU A 618 22.01 -15.85 29.94
C LEU A 618 22.03 -15.24 31.36
N GLY A 619 20.88 -15.09 32.00
CA GLY A 619 20.76 -14.38 33.27
C GLY A 619 21.02 -12.86 33.15
N ASP A 620 20.54 -12.10 34.13
CA ASP A 620 20.53 -10.62 34.07
C ASP A 620 21.94 -9.99 33.95
N SER A 621 22.96 -10.64 34.52
CA SER A 621 24.34 -10.13 34.50
C SER A 621 25.00 -10.25 33.13
N LEU A 622 24.71 -11.34 32.39
CA LEU A 622 25.34 -11.62 31.10
C LEU A 622 24.47 -11.16 29.92
N LEU A 623 23.19 -10.91 30.13
CA LEU A 623 22.26 -10.58 29.06
C LEU A 623 22.72 -9.37 28.22
N PRO A 624 23.15 -8.23 28.82
CA PRO A 624 23.61 -7.08 28.04
C PRO A 624 24.89 -7.36 27.23
N VAL A 625 25.80 -8.14 27.85
CA VAL A 625 27.07 -8.54 27.22
C VAL A 625 26.80 -9.51 26.07
N GLY A 626 26.00 -10.54 26.32
CA GLY A 626 25.61 -11.51 25.28
C GLY A 626 24.87 -10.87 24.10
N MET A 627 23.94 -9.96 24.37
CA MET A 627 23.25 -9.20 23.33
C MET A 627 24.21 -8.38 22.48
N LEU A 628 25.20 -7.72 23.11
CA LEU A 628 26.20 -6.92 22.39
C LEU A 628 27.06 -7.82 21.48
N ILE A 629 27.48 -9.00 21.95
CA ILE A 629 28.27 -9.98 21.18
C ILE A 629 27.46 -10.59 20.06
N VAL A 630 26.20 -10.94 20.29
CA VAL A 630 25.29 -11.42 19.21
C VAL A 630 25.12 -10.36 18.13
N LEU A 631 24.93 -9.09 18.50
CA LEU A 631 24.82 -8.00 17.53
C LEU A 631 26.12 -7.79 16.74
N ASP A 632 27.26 -7.97 17.34
CA ASP A 632 28.57 -7.91 16.66
C ASP A 632 28.76 -9.09 15.68
N ASN A 633 28.43 -10.29 16.10
CA ASN A 633 28.46 -11.48 15.25
C ASN A 633 27.49 -11.33 14.05
N LEU A 634 26.32 -10.74 14.29
CA LEU A 634 25.36 -10.38 13.26
C LEU A 634 25.96 -9.40 12.24
N LEU A 635 26.69 -8.38 12.68
CA LEU A 635 27.37 -7.44 11.79
C LEU A 635 28.40 -8.15 10.91
N ASN A 636 29.18 -9.09 11.47
CA ASN A 636 30.10 -9.94 10.71
C ASN A 636 29.38 -10.73 9.62
N LYS A 637 28.22 -11.33 9.92
CA LYS A 637 27.42 -12.09 8.95
C LYS A 637 26.84 -11.21 7.84
N ILE A 638 26.31 -10.06 8.19
CA ILE A 638 25.74 -9.10 7.22
C ILE A 638 26.80 -8.63 6.23
N THR A 639 27.98 -8.25 6.72
CA THR A 639 29.09 -7.78 5.88
C THR A 639 29.64 -8.88 4.96
N SER A 640 29.73 -10.13 5.45
CA SER A 640 30.08 -11.30 4.64
C SER A 640 29.03 -11.61 3.56
N ASN A 641 27.74 -11.52 3.89
CA ASN A 641 26.63 -11.79 2.96
C ASN A 641 26.54 -10.74 1.85
N ARG A 642 26.86 -9.49 2.14
CA ARG A 642 26.94 -8.43 1.13
C ARG A 642 27.87 -8.78 -0.02
N GLU A 643 29.05 -9.32 0.26
CA GLU A 643 29.99 -9.75 -0.80
C GLU A 643 29.42 -10.88 -1.67
N LYS A 644 28.70 -11.79 -1.04
CA LYS A 644 28.01 -12.89 -1.69
C LYS A 644 26.72 -12.47 -2.40
N ARG A 645 26.34 -11.18 -2.29
CA ARG A 645 25.04 -10.62 -2.74
C ARG A 645 23.83 -11.34 -2.17
N ARG A 646 23.95 -11.90 -0.95
CA ARG A 646 22.87 -12.55 -0.22
C ARG A 646 22.13 -11.55 0.66
N GLN A 647 20.83 -11.66 0.70
CA GLN A 647 19.99 -10.86 1.57
C GLN A 647 20.03 -11.41 2.99
N THR A 648 19.94 -10.53 3.99
CA THR A 648 19.90 -10.95 5.39
C THR A 648 18.71 -10.31 6.10
N TYR A 649 17.86 -11.13 6.70
CA TYR A 649 16.73 -10.70 7.52
C TYR A 649 17.03 -10.95 8.99
N ILE A 650 16.87 -9.93 9.82
CA ILE A 650 17.26 -9.93 11.23
C ILE A 650 16.01 -9.70 12.06
N PHE A 651 15.58 -10.74 12.77
CA PHE A 651 14.44 -10.67 13.68
C PHE A 651 14.97 -10.51 15.12
N ILE A 652 14.59 -9.41 15.77
CA ILE A 652 15.02 -9.09 17.13
C ILE A 652 13.78 -9.11 18.02
N ASP A 653 13.56 -10.23 18.68
CA ASP A 653 12.43 -10.35 19.60
C ASP A 653 12.74 -9.67 20.95
N GLU A 654 11.70 -9.18 21.60
CA GLU A 654 11.76 -8.37 22.80
C GLU A 654 12.81 -7.24 22.72
N MET A 655 12.79 -6.52 21.61
CA MET A 655 13.76 -5.48 21.25
C MET A 655 13.93 -4.42 22.35
N TYR A 656 12.92 -4.18 23.20
CA TYR A 656 13.00 -3.22 24.30
C TYR A 656 14.16 -3.52 25.26
N LEU A 657 14.56 -4.79 25.43
CA LEU A 657 15.69 -5.20 26.27
C LEU A 657 17.00 -4.52 25.85
N LEU A 658 17.17 -4.25 24.55
CA LEU A 658 18.37 -3.58 24.02
C LEU A 658 18.44 -2.09 24.36
N PHE A 659 17.32 -1.48 24.71
CA PHE A 659 17.26 -0.05 25.08
C PHE A 659 17.48 0.20 26.57
N ALA A 660 17.45 -0.84 27.40
CA ALA A 660 17.76 -0.73 28.83
C ALA A 660 19.19 -0.23 29.08
N HIS A 661 20.12 -0.47 28.15
CA HIS A 661 21.52 -0.05 28.25
C HIS A 661 21.90 0.87 27.09
N GLN A 662 22.51 2.02 27.40
CA GLN A 662 22.85 3.06 26.44
C GLN A 662 23.79 2.58 25.31
N TYR A 663 24.71 1.65 25.61
CA TYR A 663 25.68 1.13 24.65
C TYR A 663 25.02 0.18 23.65
N THR A 664 24.24 -0.76 24.13
CA THR A 664 23.48 -1.68 23.26
C THR A 664 22.50 -0.93 22.36
N ALA A 665 21.81 0.09 22.90
CA ALA A 665 20.93 0.96 22.14
C ALA A 665 21.65 1.72 21.02
N LYS A 666 22.83 2.31 21.31
CA LYS A 666 23.66 3.01 20.29
C LYS A 666 24.19 2.06 19.23
N PHE A 667 24.63 0.85 19.63
CA PHE A 667 25.15 -0.15 18.70
C PHE A 667 24.03 -0.67 17.78
N LEU A 668 22.86 -1.00 18.33
CA LEU A 668 21.69 -1.39 17.58
C LEU A 668 21.27 -0.29 16.58
N TYR A 669 21.25 0.97 17.01
CA TYR A 669 20.90 2.09 16.13
C TYR A 669 21.88 2.25 14.97
N ARG A 670 23.18 1.98 15.19
CA ARG A 670 24.20 1.96 14.14
C ARG A 670 23.91 0.86 13.12
N ILE A 671 23.59 -0.35 13.59
CA ILE A 671 23.17 -1.46 12.73
C ILE A 671 21.91 -1.06 11.94
N TRP A 672 20.86 -0.60 12.62
CA TRP A 672 19.58 -0.21 12.02
C TRP A 672 19.71 0.77 10.87
N LYS A 673 20.63 1.73 10.99
CA LYS A 673 20.92 2.69 9.92
C LYS A 673 21.70 2.10 8.75
N ARG A 674 22.59 1.14 9.02
CA ARG A 674 23.55 0.60 8.03
C ARG A 674 23.02 -0.60 7.28
N VAL A 675 22.13 -1.40 7.84
CA VAL A 675 21.67 -2.68 7.26
C VAL A 675 21.15 -2.53 5.83
N ARG A 676 20.46 -1.45 5.51
CA ARG A 676 20.01 -1.17 4.15
C ARG A 676 21.18 -1.14 3.13
N LYS A 677 22.29 -0.50 3.49
CA LYS A 677 23.48 -0.40 2.64
C LYS A 677 24.09 -1.78 2.36
N TYR A 678 23.85 -2.73 3.24
CA TYR A 678 24.36 -4.10 3.15
C TYR A 678 23.35 -5.10 2.55
N GLY A 679 22.20 -4.63 2.05
CA GLY A 679 21.14 -5.52 1.55
C GLY A 679 20.46 -6.35 2.64
N ALA A 680 20.44 -5.83 3.86
CA ALA A 680 19.82 -6.47 4.99
C ALA A 680 18.61 -5.67 5.50
N PHE A 681 17.70 -6.35 6.21
CA PHE A 681 16.49 -5.80 6.81
C PHE A 681 16.43 -6.16 8.29
N ALA A 682 16.23 -5.18 9.14
CA ALA A 682 16.05 -5.37 10.57
C ALA A 682 14.57 -5.29 10.95
N ILE A 683 14.09 -6.29 11.68
CA ILE A 683 12.72 -6.44 12.14
C ILE A 683 12.75 -6.45 13.66
N GLY A 684 12.32 -5.36 14.29
CA GLY A 684 12.22 -5.24 15.73
C GLY A 684 10.83 -5.66 16.21
N ILE A 685 10.79 -6.47 17.26
CA ILE A 685 9.55 -7.00 17.81
C ILE A 685 9.48 -6.66 19.29
N THR A 686 8.35 -6.17 19.78
CA THR A 686 8.17 -5.89 21.21
C THR A 686 6.73 -5.94 21.66
N GLN A 687 6.53 -6.34 22.91
CA GLN A 687 5.25 -6.24 23.63
C GLN A 687 5.21 -5.05 24.61
N ASN A 688 6.36 -4.48 24.96
CA ASN A 688 6.47 -3.37 25.89
C ASN A 688 6.78 -2.07 25.12
N VAL A 689 5.74 -1.48 24.54
CA VAL A 689 5.87 -0.25 23.77
C VAL A 689 6.26 0.93 24.65
N GLY A 690 5.66 1.05 25.84
CA GLY A 690 5.95 2.11 26.80
C GLY A 690 7.43 2.15 27.16
N ASP A 691 7.98 1.02 27.65
CA ASP A 691 9.40 0.91 28.06
C ASP A 691 10.35 1.19 26.87
N MET A 692 10.00 0.71 25.69
CA MET A 692 10.79 1.00 24.48
C MET A 692 10.81 2.49 24.16
N LEU A 693 9.65 3.16 24.20
CA LEU A 693 9.50 4.58 23.84
C LEU A 693 10.04 5.56 24.90
N GLU A 694 10.47 5.12 26.08
CA GLU A 694 11.27 5.93 27.00
C GLU A 694 12.62 6.33 26.38
N SER A 695 13.17 5.47 25.50
CA SER A 695 14.41 5.75 24.79
C SER A 695 14.16 6.66 23.56
N ASN A 696 14.85 7.81 23.50
CA ASN A 696 14.84 8.68 22.32
C ASN A 696 15.39 7.98 21.07
N THR A 697 16.32 7.06 21.24
CA THR A 697 16.86 6.23 20.14
C THR A 697 15.76 5.35 19.56
N ALA A 698 14.99 4.68 20.40
CA ALA A 698 13.87 3.85 19.95
C ALA A 698 12.78 4.68 19.26
N ARG A 699 12.41 5.84 19.82
CA ARG A 699 11.45 6.77 19.17
C ARG A 699 11.90 7.12 17.75
N THR A 700 13.18 7.44 17.59
CA THR A 700 13.76 7.74 16.27
C THR A 700 13.71 6.53 15.33
N MET A 701 13.94 5.32 15.83
CA MET A 701 13.86 4.10 15.02
C MET A 701 12.45 3.81 14.56
N VAL A 702 11.46 3.94 15.46
CA VAL A 702 10.04 3.75 15.11
C VAL A 702 9.56 4.77 14.07
N SER A 703 9.86 6.06 14.30
CA SER A 703 9.42 7.13 13.38
C SER A 703 10.05 7.03 11.99
N ASN A 704 11.28 6.51 11.89
CA ASN A 704 11.99 6.31 10.62
C ASN A 704 11.71 4.95 9.95
N SER A 705 10.92 4.07 10.58
CA SER A 705 10.55 2.80 9.99
C SER A 705 9.34 3.00 9.06
N GLU A 706 9.48 2.58 7.82
CA GLU A 706 8.39 2.67 6.84
C GLU A 706 7.41 1.51 6.93
N PHE A 707 7.77 0.44 7.61
CA PHE A 707 6.87 -0.68 7.83
C PHE A 707 6.68 -0.93 9.32
N VAL A 708 5.53 -0.52 9.85
CA VAL A 708 5.16 -0.69 11.25
C VAL A 708 3.86 -1.46 11.34
N ILE A 709 3.87 -2.59 12.04
CA ILE A 709 2.71 -3.43 12.28
C ILE A 709 2.25 -3.23 13.73
N MET A 710 1.05 -2.71 13.89
CA MET A 710 0.43 -2.47 15.19
C MET A 710 -0.71 -3.45 15.39
N LEU A 711 -0.46 -4.51 16.13
CA LEU A 711 -1.48 -5.43 16.65
C LEU A 711 -2.14 -4.81 17.88
N ASN A 712 -3.00 -5.57 18.57
CA ASN A 712 -3.70 -5.06 19.74
C ASN A 712 -2.76 -4.39 20.75
N GLN A 713 -3.11 -3.18 21.24
CA GLN A 713 -2.32 -2.35 22.15
C GLN A 713 -3.09 -1.99 23.43
N LYS A 714 -2.37 -1.65 24.50
CA LYS A 714 -2.93 -1.04 25.71
C LYS A 714 -3.29 0.42 25.43
N ALA A 715 -4.29 0.94 26.12
CA ALA A 715 -4.76 2.33 25.91
C ALA A 715 -3.66 3.38 26.14
N SER A 716 -2.71 3.16 27.09
CA SER A 716 -1.55 4.02 27.30
C SER A 716 -0.66 4.11 26.06
N ASP A 717 -0.37 2.96 25.47
CA ASP A 717 0.56 2.82 24.35
C ASP A 717 -0.04 3.38 23.06
N VAL A 718 -1.38 3.23 22.90
CA VAL A 718 -2.13 3.83 21.78
C VAL A 718 -1.92 5.33 21.69
N LEU A 719 -1.95 6.05 22.82
CA LEU A 719 -1.76 7.51 22.85
C LEU A 719 -0.35 7.92 22.38
N GLU A 720 0.69 7.22 22.83
CA GLU A 720 2.06 7.51 22.44
C GLU A 720 2.33 7.18 20.98
N LEU A 721 1.88 6.00 20.54
CA LEU A 721 2.01 5.58 19.13
C LEU A 721 1.26 6.51 18.19
N SER A 722 0.05 6.93 18.56
CA SER A 722 -0.74 7.83 17.72
C SER A 722 -0.06 9.19 17.53
N ARG A 723 0.58 9.72 18.57
CA ARG A 723 1.36 10.97 18.46
C ARG A 723 2.63 10.78 17.62
N LEU A 724 3.32 9.64 17.78
CA LEU A 724 4.58 9.37 17.09
C LEU A 724 4.41 9.08 15.61
N LEU A 725 3.33 8.39 15.24
CA LEU A 725 3.05 7.91 13.88
C LEU A 725 1.94 8.70 13.19
N GLU A 726 1.43 9.77 13.82
CA GLU A 726 0.37 10.64 13.30
C GLU A 726 -0.92 9.88 12.98
N ILE A 727 -1.33 8.97 13.89
CA ILE A 727 -2.54 8.14 13.75
C ILE A 727 -3.73 8.87 14.37
N THR A 728 -4.83 8.93 13.64
CA THR A 728 -6.05 9.62 14.08
C THR A 728 -6.89 8.76 15.03
N PRO A 729 -7.79 9.38 15.84
CA PRO A 729 -8.64 8.64 16.78
C PRO A 729 -9.48 7.55 16.11
N ASN A 730 -9.99 7.77 14.91
CA ASN A 730 -10.77 6.76 14.18
C ASN A 730 -9.92 5.56 13.74
N GLN A 731 -8.65 5.79 13.43
CA GLN A 731 -7.72 4.74 13.05
C GLN A 731 -7.29 3.89 14.25
N THR A 732 -7.27 4.45 15.46
CA THR A 732 -6.89 3.71 16.67
C THR A 732 -7.81 2.56 16.99
N GLN A 733 -9.08 2.60 16.56
CA GLN A 733 -10.03 1.51 16.74
C GLN A 733 -9.58 0.18 16.12
N TYR A 734 -8.68 0.22 15.11
CA TYR A 734 -8.22 -0.99 14.40
C TYR A 734 -7.14 -1.76 15.15
N PHE A 735 -6.48 -1.15 16.16
CA PHE A 735 -5.48 -1.82 16.99
C PHE A 735 -5.72 -1.65 18.50
N THR A 736 -6.97 -1.32 18.89
CA THR A 736 -7.42 -1.24 20.29
C THR A 736 -8.54 -2.24 20.51
N ASN A 737 -8.41 -3.10 21.51
CA ASN A 737 -9.39 -4.15 21.84
C ASN A 737 -9.77 -5.05 20.65
N LYS A 738 -8.78 -5.47 19.88
CA LYS A 738 -8.95 -6.35 18.73
C LYS A 738 -8.55 -7.79 19.05
N ASP A 739 -9.10 -8.72 18.28
CA ASP A 739 -8.71 -10.12 18.32
C ASP A 739 -7.28 -10.34 17.82
N ALA A 740 -6.70 -11.49 18.17
CA ALA A 740 -5.38 -11.86 17.67
C ALA A 740 -5.35 -11.92 16.13
N GLY A 741 -4.31 -11.35 15.54
CA GLY A 741 -4.13 -11.25 14.09
C GLY A 741 -4.89 -10.11 13.43
N GLN A 742 -5.45 -9.19 14.21
CA GLN A 742 -6.05 -7.96 13.70
C GLN A 742 -5.23 -6.75 14.14
N GLY A 743 -5.17 -5.72 13.29
CA GLY A 743 -4.38 -4.55 13.60
C GLY A 743 -4.39 -3.48 12.51
N LEU A 744 -3.45 -2.56 12.63
CA LEU A 744 -3.18 -1.49 11.66
C LEU A 744 -1.73 -1.58 11.19
N MET A 745 -1.52 -1.55 9.88
CA MET A 745 -0.18 -1.49 9.26
C MET A 745 0.08 -0.10 8.70
N LYS A 746 1.26 0.44 9.00
CA LYS A 746 1.84 1.58 8.30
C LYS A 746 2.84 1.05 7.27
N ILE A 747 2.63 1.35 5.99
CA ILE A 747 3.47 0.89 4.88
C ILE A 747 3.82 2.12 4.03
N GLY A 748 5.01 2.67 4.25
CA GLY A 748 5.36 3.99 3.73
C GLY A 748 4.44 5.07 4.30
N SER A 749 3.71 5.76 3.44
CA SER A 749 2.67 6.73 3.83
C SER A 749 1.28 6.10 4.05
N ASN A 750 1.09 4.83 3.67
CA ASN A 750 -0.21 4.18 3.71
C ASN A 750 -0.49 3.59 5.09
N LEU A 751 -1.71 3.78 5.59
CA LEU A 751 -2.22 3.16 6.81
C LEU A 751 -3.33 2.18 6.43
N VAL A 752 -3.11 0.88 6.62
CA VAL A 752 -4.02 -0.17 6.17
C VAL A 752 -4.45 -1.02 7.37
N PRO A 753 -5.73 -1.02 7.74
CA PRO A 753 -6.24 -1.95 8.72
C PRO A 753 -6.29 -3.36 8.14
N PHE A 754 -5.90 -4.36 8.93
CA PHE A 754 -5.75 -5.71 8.43
C PHE A 754 -6.32 -6.77 9.36
N VAL A 755 -6.63 -7.91 8.76
CA VAL A 755 -7.02 -9.16 9.43
C VAL A 755 -6.19 -10.29 8.84
N ASN A 756 -5.41 -10.95 9.67
CA ASN A 756 -4.66 -12.14 9.27
C ASN A 756 -5.16 -13.36 10.05
N LYS A 757 -5.78 -14.31 9.35
CA LYS A 757 -6.24 -15.59 9.88
C LYS A 757 -5.62 -16.71 9.07
N PHE A 758 -4.84 -17.57 9.71
CA PHE A 758 -4.21 -18.72 9.09
C PHE A 758 -5.03 -20.00 9.36
N PRO A 759 -5.13 -20.96 8.40
CA PRO A 759 -5.84 -22.22 8.61
C PRO A 759 -5.22 -23.05 9.72
N LYS A 760 -6.04 -23.51 10.69
CA LYS A 760 -5.56 -24.22 11.89
C LYS A 760 -5.20 -25.68 11.66
N ASP A 761 -5.65 -26.27 10.59
CA ASP A 761 -5.50 -27.68 10.23
C ASP A 761 -4.18 -28.01 9.52
N THR A 762 -3.33 -26.99 9.27
CA THR A 762 -2.05 -27.11 8.57
C THR A 762 -0.89 -27.44 9.52
N GLN A 763 0.17 -28.07 9.00
CA GLN A 763 1.42 -28.28 9.74
C GLN A 763 2.12 -26.97 10.05
N LEU A 764 2.08 -26.02 9.11
CA LEU A 764 2.62 -24.67 9.30
C LEU A 764 1.97 -23.95 10.49
N TYR A 765 0.64 -24.03 10.65
CA TYR A 765 -0.03 -23.44 11.81
C TYR A 765 0.53 -23.98 13.13
N LYS A 766 0.70 -25.30 13.22
CA LYS A 766 1.21 -25.96 14.44
C LYS A 766 2.66 -25.57 14.77
N LEU A 767 3.48 -25.28 13.75
CA LEU A 767 4.85 -24.78 13.94
C LEU A 767 4.88 -23.30 14.33
N MET A 768 3.91 -22.50 13.86
CA MET A 768 3.88 -21.07 14.10
C MET A 768 3.14 -20.68 15.39
N THR A 769 2.18 -21.48 15.84
CA THR A 769 1.41 -21.17 17.05
C THR A 769 2.25 -21.31 18.31
N SER A 770 2.06 -20.38 19.28
CA SER A 770 2.64 -20.45 20.63
C SER A 770 1.58 -20.88 21.67
N LYS A 771 0.34 -21.24 21.23
CA LYS A 771 -0.73 -21.62 22.15
C LYS A 771 -0.51 -22.99 22.73
N PRO A 772 -0.55 -23.15 24.09
CA PRO A 772 -0.44 -24.46 24.71
C PRO A 772 -1.54 -25.41 24.20
N GLY A 773 -1.14 -26.63 23.75
CA GLY A 773 -2.04 -27.64 23.21
C GLY A 773 -2.36 -27.54 21.71
N GLU A 774 -2.00 -26.46 21.03
CA GLU A 774 -2.09 -26.31 19.57
C GLU A 774 -0.69 -26.41 18.90
N ALA A 775 0.41 -26.15 19.64
CA ALA A 775 1.80 -26.22 19.16
C ALA A 775 2.33 -27.68 19.13
N ILE A 776 3.30 -27.95 18.21
CA ILE A 776 4.04 -29.23 18.12
C ILE A 776 5.15 -29.22 19.16
#